data_627269652764f3a6c9e5bec139ef8f9b
#
_entry.id   627269652764f3a6c9e5bec139ef8f9b
#
_cell.length_a   1.000
_cell.length_b   1.000
_cell.length_c   1.000
_cell.angle_alpha   90.00
_cell.angle_beta   90.00
_cell.angle_gamma   90.00
#
_symmetry.space_group_name_H-M   'P 1'
#
loop_
_entity.id
_entity.type
_entity.pdbx_description
1 polymer ?
#
loop_
_entity_poly.entity_id
_entity_poly.type
_entity_poly.pdbx_seq_one_letter_code
_entity_poly.pdbx_strand_id
1 'polypeptide(L)'
;GTSVAGNAIGRGIVIDFSRYMNQVLSIDPVAETAIVQPGVIQADLQKAAAPHGLRFGPDPSTSSRCTIGGMIGNDACGARSLAYGRTSHNVVGVTALLADGSDLVTGYSATGAPESTGSVLEDLRAVIAGDLATARTEFGTFGRHVSGIALQHLVPERGFDVTRALVGSEGTLAVITEATVRLVRTPAARSLVVLGFADFPTAGFATPAVLEFKPSACEGLDRRIVDVIVERRGPDAVPPLPAGDAWMFVEISGSDPAEVRRQAGLLAAAGLGLSALVVEDSAEIERLWQIRADGAGLAGRAPSGLPAWAGWEDTAVPPEHLGTYLTGFETLLERHGLTAMPFGHFGEGCIHVRMDFPFGDPDGPERYRAFISEAADLVTSLGGSLSGEHGDGRARSEWLDRMYSPAALGLMSAVKHVFDPTSLLNPGILVDPVSSTADLRYSASSRLTKGLALAYASDGGDFGQAVHRCTGVGKCRADNSGSGGVMCPSYQATKEEIHSTRGRARLLQEIVNGESAISWSSPAVHEALDLCLSCKGCASDCPTGTDMASYKAEVLHQTYKRKLRPRTHYSVGWLPRWAKAGSATPRLANTMMSWKAVRIPALKAAGVDTRRQMPAFARHTFRKTFRRTFGDSAVSTSGGKPVVVFVDSFTNHFAPQVADATVAVLRSAGFDPRITRHQECCGLPWISTGQLDGAAKRLRSMVDALATDALSGVPIVGIEPSCTAVLRHELTELVPGDDAAAVSRATVTLAEILATEPTWTPPDLSGVSVVAQPHCHHHAIMGWSTDKSLLERAGATVEAVAGCCGMAGNFGVEKGHYEVSVAIAEANLLPAVRRSVDAARERVVLADGFSCRTQLDELAPEAAPIHLAELLAGRIRA
;
A
#
# COMPACT_ATOMS: atom_id res chain seq x y z
N GLY A 1 7.94 -10.86 -4.95
CA GLY A 1 7.56 -10.02 -6.04
C GLY A 1 7.52 -8.53 -5.74
N THR A 2 8.55 -8.00 -5.05
CA THR A 2 8.73 -6.55 -4.83
C THR A 2 9.84 -5.96 -5.69
N SER A 3 10.56 -6.81 -6.45
CA SER A 3 11.60 -6.37 -7.38
C SER A 3 11.05 -5.39 -8.41
N VAL A 4 11.79 -4.33 -8.69
CA VAL A 4 11.41 -3.25 -9.60
C VAL A 4 12.07 -3.40 -10.96
N ALA A 5 13.27 -4.00 -11.01
CA ALA A 5 14.06 -4.16 -12.22
C ALA A 5 13.50 -5.19 -13.22
N GLY A 6 12.50 -5.99 -12.81
CA GLY A 6 11.90 -7.02 -13.68
C GLY A 6 12.63 -8.36 -13.68
N ASN A 7 13.53 -8.61 -12.72
CA ASN A 7 14.24 -9.89 -12.57
C ASN A 7 13.39 -11.01 -11.96
N ALA A 8 12.25 -10.70 -11.34
CA ALA A 8 11.34 -11.67 -10.75
C ALA A 8 10.15 -12.04 -11.68
N ILE A 9 10.23 -11.70 -12.95
CA ILE A 9 9.20 -12.01 -13.97
C ILE A 9 9.86 -12.60 -15.22
N GLY A 10 9.10 -13.40 -15.96
CA GLY A 10 9.61 -14.03 -17.20
C GLY A 10 8.52 -14.84 -17.89
N ARG A 11 8.85 -15.41 -19.06
CA ARG A 11 7.96 -16.25 -19.85
C ARG A 11 7.93 -17.72 -19.39
N GLY A 12 8.81 -18.10 -18.46
CA GLY A 12 8.88 -19.44 -17.91
C GLY A 12 8.03 -19.66 -16.68
N ILE A 13 8.39 -20.66 -15.88
CA ILE A 13 7.75 -20.95 -14.59
C ILE A 13 8.30 -19.95 -13.55
N VAL A 14 7.39 -19.21 -12.91
CA VAL A 14 7.73 -18.33 -11.77
C VAL A 14 7.38 -19.06 -10.48
N ILE A 15 8.39 -19.29 -9.62
CA ILE A 15 8.23 -19.98 -8.33
C ILE A 15 8.00 -18.94 -7.23
N ASP A 16 6.81 -18.93 -6.62
CA ASP A 16 6.52 -18.09 -5.44
C ASP A 16 6.77 -18.87 -4.15
N PHE A 17 7.90 -18.63 -3.50
CA PHE A 17 8.27 -19.25 -2.24
C PHE A 17 7.47 -18.75 -1.03
N SER A 18 6.85 -17.57 -1.11
CA SER A 18 6.26 -16.91 0.04
C SER A 18 5.06 -17.62 0.67
N ARG A 19 4.52 -18.64 0.00
CA ARG A 19 3.36 -19.39 0.47
C ARG A 19 3.70 -20.62 1.30
N TYR A 20 4.68 -21.41 0.86
CA TYR A 20 4.96 -22.73 1.43
C TYR A 20 6.35 -22.88 2.02
N MET A 21 7.33 -22.08 1.57
CA MET A 21 8.70 -22.07 2.07
C MET A 21 8.99 -20.75 2.78
N ASN A 22 8.25 -20.46 3.84
CA ASN A 22 8.21 -19.15 4.52
C ASN A 22 8.44 -19.26 6.04
N GLN A 23 9.13 -20.30 6.50
CA GLN A 23 9.36 -20.52 7.92
C GLN A 23 10.73 -20.00 8.36
N VAL A 24 10.76 -19.33 9.51
CA VAL A 24 11.97 -19.15 10.31
C VAL A 24 12.22 -20.47 11.04
N LEU A 25 13.23 -21.21 10.59
CA LEU A 25 13.49 -22.57 11.06
C LEU A 25 14.13 -22.56 12.46
N SER A 26 15.09 -21.65 12.69
CA SER A 26 15.72 -21.47 13.99
C SER A 26 16.29 -20.06 14.14
N ILE A 27 16.42 -19.63 15.39
CA ILE A 27 17.21 -18.44 15.79
C ILE A 27 18.17 -18.89 16.86
N ASP A 28 19.47 -18.58 16.69
CA ASP A 28 20.51 -18.73 17.70
C ASP A 28 20.90 -17.35 18.25
N PRO A 29 20.43 -16.97 19.46
CA PRO A 29 20.75 -15.67 20.05
C PRO A 29 22.22 -15.51 20.46
N VAL A 30 22.96 -16.62 20.63
CA VAL A 30 24.37 -16.61 21.04
C VAL A 30 25.26 -16.39 19.82
N ALA A 31 24.99 -17.13 18.74
CA ALA A 31 25.68 -16.97 17.46
C ALA A 31 25.17 -15.72 16.69
N GLU A 32 24.06 -15.10 17.13
CA GLU A 32 23.39 -13.98 16.45
C GLU A 32 23.05 -14.33 14.99
N THR A 33 22.47 -15.53 14.77
CA THR A 33 22.08 -16.03 13.44
C THR A 33 20.65 -16.53 13.43
N ALA A 34 20.08 -16.62 12.22
CA ALA A 34 18.83 -17.31 11.96
C ALA A 34 18.93 -18.18 10.71
N ILE A 35 18.29 -19.35 10.73
CA ILE A 35 18.09 -20.20 9.56
C ILE A 35 16.68 -19.96 9.06
N VAL A 36 16.55 -19.61 7.79
CA VAL A 36 15.29 -19.21 7.18
C VAL A 36 15.07 -19.83 5.81
N GLN A 37 13.81 -20.09 5.48
CA GLN A 37 13.41 -20.43 4.12
C GLN A 37 13.31 -19.16 3.25
N PRO A 38 13.49 -19.25 1.92
CA PRO A 38 13.59 -18.09 1.04
C PRO A 38 12.32 -17.24 0.98
N GLY A 39 11.14 -17.82 1.26
CA GLY A 39 9.85 -17.12 1.27
C GLY A 39 9.54 -16.35 2.56
N VAL A 40 10.40 -16.42 3.59
CA VAL A 40 10.21 -15.63 4.82
C VAL A 40 10.16 -14.15 4.49
N ILE A 41 9.12 -13.47 4.95
CA ILE A 41 9.02 -12.01 4.85
C ILE A 41 9.98 -11.38 5.86
N GLN A 42 10.72 -10.36 5.43
CA GLN A 42 11.71 -9.71 6.29
C GLN A 42 11.10 -9.21 7.61
N ALA A 43 9.91 -8.63 7.60
CA ALA A 43 9.21 -8.19 8.81
C ALA A 43 8.84 -9.35 9.76
N ASP A 44 8.59 -10.55 9.23
CA ASP A 44 8.30 -11.72 10.05
C ASP A 44 9.57 -12.24 10.75
N LEU A 45 10.73 -12.18 10.06
CA LEU A 45 12.03 -12.44 10.69
C LEU A 45 12.32 -11.40 11.78
N GLN A 46 12.02 -10.11 11.55
CA GLN A 46 12.17 -9.06 12.57
C GLN A 46 11.33 -9.36 13.81
N LYS A 47 10.05 -9.74 13.62
CA LYS A 47 9.17 -10.13 14.74
C LYS A 47 9.71 -11.32 15.52
N ALA A 48 10.26 -12.33 14.83
CA ALA A 48 10.82 -13.52 15.46
C ALA A 48 12.13 -13.23 16.21
N ALA A 49 12.97 -12.31 15.73
CA ALA A 49 14.25 -11.93 16.35
C ALA A 49 14.10 -10.93 17.53
N ALA A 50 13.06 -10.10 17.50
CA ALA A 50 12.85 -9.02 18.48
C ALA A 50 12.84 -9.47 19.95
N PRO A 51 12.25 -10.64 20.35
CA PRO A 51 12.29 -11.10 21.74
C PRO A 51 13.72 -11.36 22.26
N HIS A 52 14.69 -11.52 21.38
CA HIS A 52 16.11 -11.73 21.69
C HIS A 52 16.92 -10.42 21.66
N GLY A 53 16.28 -9.26 21.42
CA GLY A 53 16.97 -7.98 21.24
C GLY A 53 17.74 -7.89 19.91
N LEU A 54 17.42 -8.79 18.97
CA LEU A 54 18.08 -8.91 17.68
C LEU A 54 17.18 -8.48 16.52
N ARG A 55 17.80 -8.16 15.40
CA ARG A 55 17.14 -7.86 14.13
C ARG A 55 18.00 -8.28 12.94
N PHE A 56 17.39 -8.52 11.79
CA PHE A 56 18.12 -8.59 10.54
C PHE A 56 18.51 -7.18 10.10
N GLY A 57 19.79 -6.95 9.80
CA GLY A 57 20.35 -5.62 9.57
C GLY A 57 19.74 -4.87 8.39
N PRO A 58 19.73 -5.42 7.16
CA PRO A 58 19.15 -4.78 5.99
C PRO A 58 17.66 -4.47 6.16
N ASP A 59 17.23 -3.24 5.82
CA ASP A 59 15.88 -2.73 6.09
C ASP A 59 15.24 -1.99 4.91
N PRO A 60 15.04 -2.68 3.77
CA PRO A 60 14.44 -2.05 2.60
C PRO A 60 13.03 -1.53 2.88
N SER A 61 12.59 -0.51 2.17
CA SER A 61 11.24 0.08 2.29
C SER A 61 10.11 -0.94 2.03
N THR A 62 10.44 -2.06 1.46
CA THR A 62 9.55 -3.20 1.19
C THR A 62 9.53 -4.24 2.31
N SER A 63 10.17 -4.00 3.44
CA SER A 63 10.36 -4.95 4.56
C SER A 63 9.09 -5.71 4.98
N SER A 64 7.93 -5.06 4.94
CA SER A 64 6.63 -5.66 5.28
C SER A 64 6.14 -6.72 4.26
N ARG A 65 6.85 -6.95 3.15
CA ARG A 65 6.40 -7.82 2.06
C ARG A 65 7.50 -8.42 1.19
N CYS A 66 8.75 -7.96 1.27
CA CYS A 66 9.88 -8.61 0.58
C CYS A 66 10.26 -9.90 1.27
N THR A 67 10.72 -10.86 0.49
CA THR A 67 11.19 -12.15 1.00
C THR A 67 12.71 -12.16 1.18
N ILE A 68 13.21 -12.92 2.15
CA ILE A 68 14.66 -13.05 2.36
C ILE A 68 15.36 -13.60 1.11
N GLY A 69 14.78 -14.58 0.43
CA GLY A 69 15.32 -15.09 -0.84
C GLY A 69 15.36 -14.03 -1.94
N GLY A 70 14.35 -13.14 -2.00
CA GLY A 70 14.37 -12.01 -2.92
C GLY A 70 15.41 -10.96 -2.56
N MET A 71 15.65 -10.71 -1.27
CA MET A 71 16.74 -9.84 -0.81
C MET A 71 18.11 -10.41 -1.15
N ILE A 72 18.30 -11.72 -1.03
CA ILE A 72 19.53 -12.42 -1.43
C ILE A 72 19.73 -12.31 -2.96
N GLY A 73 18.66 -12.54 -3.74
CA GLY A 73 18.74 -12.46 -5.20
C GLY A 73 19.15 -11.08 -5.73
N ASN A 74 18.82 -10.00 -5.01
CA ASN A 74 19.11 -8.63 -5.43
C ASN A 74 20.27 -7.97 -4.68
N ASP A 75 20.87 -8.60 -3.67
CA ASP A 75 21.76 -7.95 -2.70
C ASP A 75 21.12 -6.69 -2.07
N ALA A 76 19.84 -6.79 -1.72
CA ALA A 76 19.07 -5.68 -1.20
C ALA A 76 19.65 -5.09 0.10
N CYS A 77 19.45 -3.80 0.32
CA CYS A 77 20.03 -3.08 1.45
C CYS A 77 18.95 -2.38 2.29
N GLY A 78 18.70 -1.10 2.02
CA GLY A 78 17.84 -0.22 2.78
C GLY A 78 18.58 0.96 3.40
N ALA A 79 17.86 1.79 4.15
CA ALA A 79 18.35 3.06 4.66
C ALA A 79 19.55 2.95 5.63
N ARG A 80 19.63 1.85 6.38
CA ARG A 80 20.66 1.64 7.41
C ARG A 80 21.82 0.77 6.96
N SER A 81 22.05 0.69 5.67
CA SER A 81 23.18 -0.06 5.10
C SER A 81 24.54 0.49 5.50
N LEU A 82 24.68 1.78 5.83
CA LEU A 82 25.90 2.35 6.40
C LEU A 82 26.30 1.66 7.71
N ALA A 83 25.33 1.30 8.56
CA ALA A 83 25.60 0.63 9.84
C ALA A 83 25.67 -0.88 9.71
N TYR A 84 24.80 -1.49 8.89
CA TYR A 84 24.57 -2.94 8.89
C TYR A 84 25.03 -3.63 7.61
N GLY A 85 25.41 -2.87 6.61
CA GLY A 85 25.79 -3.40 5.30
C GLY A 85 24.60 -3.88 4.47
N ARG A 86 24.92 -4.47 3.33
CA ARG A 86 24.00 -5.09 2.39
C ARG A 86 23.63 -6.52 2.80
N THR A 87 22.73 -7.17 2.07
CA THR A 87 22.36 -8.57 2.28
C THR A 87 23.59 -9.49 2.19
N SER A 88 24.50 -9.25 1.23
CA SER A 88 25.76 -10.02 1.08
C SER A 88 26.64 -9.99 2.32
N HIS A 89 26.60 -8.95 3.12
CA HIS A 89 27.35 -8.87 4.38
C HIS A 89 26.66 -9.62 5.53
N ASN A 90 25.39 -9.99 5.36
CA ASN A 90 24.54 -10.58 6.39
C ASN A 90 24.07 -11.99 6.04
N VAL A 91 24.49 -12.58 4.92
CA VAL A 91 24.29 -13.99 4.60
C VAL A 91 25.52 -14.79 5.00
N VAL A 92 25.34 -15.80 5.84
CA VAL A 92 26.40 -16.65 6.42
C VAL A 92 26.46 -18.01 5.74
N GLY A 93 25.38 -18.41 5.04
CA GLY A 93 25.35 -19.68 4.31
C GLY A 93 24.08 -19.78 3.48
N VAL A 94 24.15 -20.58 2.43
CA VAL A 94 23.05 -20.84 1.50
C VAL A 94 23.03 -22.32 1.14
N THR A 95 21.83 -22.92 1.18
CA THR A 95 21.56 -24.20 0.51
C THR A 95 20.75 -23.90 -0.74
N ALA A 96 21.17 -24.41 -1.88
CA ALA A 96 20.56 -24.14 -3.17
C ALA A 96 20.57 -25.37 -4.08
N LEU A 97 19.67 -25.36 -5.08
CA LEU A 97 19.64 -26.34 -6.16
C LEU A 97 20.22 -25.70 -7.44
N LEU A 98 21.09 -26.42 -8.12
CA LEU A 98 21.63 -26.06 -9.44
C LEU A 98 20.64 -26.45 -10.54
N ALA A 99 20.93 -26.01 -11.77
CA ALA A 99 20.07 -26.27 -12.93
C ALA A 99 19.93 -27.78 -13.25
N ASP A 100 20.92 -28.59 -12.91
CA ASP A 100 20.93 -30.06 -13.08
C ASP A 100 20.22 -30.80 -11.93
N GLY A 101 19.72 -30.08 -10.90
CA GLY A 101 19.08 -30.63 -9.71
C GLY A 101 20.05 -31.07 -8.62
N SER A 102 21.34 -30.87 -8.78
CA SER A 102 22.31 -31.17 -7.71
C SER A 102 22.34 -30.07 -6.64
N ASP A 103 22.77 -30.46 -5.43
CA ASP A 103 22.85 -29.54 -4.29
C ASP A 103 24.12 -28.69 -4.33
N LEU A 104 24.00 -27.45 -3.94
CA LEU A 104 25.08 -26.54 -3.60
C LEU A 104 24.88 -26.04 -2.17
N VAL A 105 25.85 -26.28 -1.31
CA VAL A 105 25.85 -25.81 0.08
C VAL A 105 27.05 -24.89 0.27
N THR A 106 26.81 -23.71 0.78
CA THR A 106 27.86 -22.70 1.03
C THR A 106 27.75 -22.16 2.45
N GLY A 107 28.87 -21.70 3.00
CA GLY A 107 28.92 -21.13 4.33
C GLY A 107 30.34 -20.74 4.74
N TYR A 108 30.58 -20.72 6.07
CA TYR A 108 31.88 -20.41 6.63
C TYR A 108 32.25 -21.42 7.72
N SER A 109 33.53 -21.78 7.78
CA SER A 109 34.08 -22.61 8.85
C SER A 109 34.02 -21.90 10.21
N ALA A 110 34.31 -22.63 11.26
CA ALA A 110 34.46 -22.06 12.60
C ALA A 110 35.53 -20.96 12.70
N THR A 111 36.49 -20.94 11.77
CA THR A 111 37.51 -19.88 11.67
C THR A 111 37.10 -18.70 10.81
N GLY A 112 35.89 -18.73 10.24
CA GLY A 112 35.37 -17.70 9.35
C GLY A 112 35.86 -17.79 7.90
N ALA A 113 36.54 -18.86 7.52
CA ALA A 113 36.95 -19.09 6.13
C ALA A 113 35.75 -19.58 5.29
N PRO A 114 35.59 -19.13 4.04
CA PRO A 114 34.54 -19.63 3.15
C PRO A 114 34.68 -21.13 2.88
N GLU A 115 33.57 -21.83 2.96
CA GLU A 115 33.48 -23.27 2.66
C GLU A 115 32.28 -23.53 1.74
N SER A 116 32.46 -24.41 0.75
CA SER A 116 31.39 -24.75 -0.18
C SER A 116 31.55 -26.18 -0.67
N THR A 117 30.42 -26.86 -0.88
CA THR A 117 30.31 -28.17 -1.48
C THR A 117 29.32 -28.16 -2.63
N GLY A 118 29.70 -28.75 -3.76
CA GLY A 118 28.88 -28.80 -4.96
C GLY A 118 29.67 -29.22 -6.18
N SER A 119 29.01 -29.76 -7.20
CA SER A 119 29.60 -30.31 -8.41
C SER A 119 30.33 -29.25 -9.26
N VAL A 120 29.90 -27.99 -9.21
CA VAL A 120 30.40 -26.89 -10.08
C VAL A 120 31.66 -26.20 -9.59
N LEU A 121 32.16 -26.52 -8.39
CA LEU A 121 33.22 -25.73 -7.74
C LEU A 121 34.58 -25.83 -8.40
N GLU A 122 34.93 -26.97 -8.99
CA GLU A 122 36.21 -27.17 -9.69
C GLU A 122 36.25 -26.36 -10.98
N ASP A 123 35.17 -26.46 -11.78
CA ASP A 123 35.04 -25.73 -13.03
C ASP A 123 34.97 -24.21 -12.78
N LEU A 124 34.26 -23.79 -11.74
CA LEU A 124 34.20 -22.38 -11.34
C LEU A 124 35.61 -21.83 -10.97
N ARG A 125 36.40 -22.60 -10.21
CA ARG A 125 37.82 -22.22 -9.93
C ARG A 125 38.64 -22.08 -11.20
N ALA A 126 38.48 -23.03 -12.12
CA ALA A 126 39.22 -23.01 -13.39
C ALA A 126 38.83 -21.76 -14.24
N VAL A 127 37.56 -21.44 -14.34
CA VAL A 127 37.07 -20.26 -15.04
C VAL A 127 37.63 -18.96 -14.43
N ILE A 128 37.56 -18.78 -13.13
CA ILE A 128 38.09 -17.56 -12.46
C ILE A 128 39.62 -17.49 -12.57
N ALA A 129 40.32 -18.61 -12.43
CA ALA A 129 41.78 -18.65 -12.59
C ALA A 129 42.21 -18.29 -14.03
N GLY A 130 41.38 -18.58 -15.03
CA GLY A 130 41.63 -18.27 -16.44
C GLY A 130 41.69 -16.79 -16.76
N ASP A 131 40.93 -15.96 -16.00
CA ASP A 131 40.88 -14.48 -16.18
C ASP A 131 40.85 -13.74 -14.84
N LEU A 132 41.81 -14.04 -13.99
CA LEU A 132 41.92 -13.51 -12.63
C LEU A 132 42.13 -11.98 -12.61
N ALA A 133 42.75 -11.42 -13.64
CA ALA A 133 42.99 -9.98 -13.72
C ALA A 133 41.65 -9.23 -13.82
N THR A 134 40.80 -9.63 -14.74
CA THR A 134 39.45 -9.05 -14.93
C THR A 134 38.62 -9.19 -13.67
N ALA A 135 38.59 -10.39 -13.03
CA ALA A 135 37.86 -10.61 -11.80
C ALA A 135 38.27 -9.69 -10.64
N ARG A 136 39.54 -9.23 -10.60
CA ARG A 136 40.07 -8.33 -9.56
C ARG A 136 39.81 -6.87 -9.83
N THR A 137 39.75 -6.44 -11.09
CA THR A 137 39.82 -5.03 -11.44
C THR A 137 38.50 -4.42 -11.88
N GLU A 138 37.55 -5.24 -12.37
CA GLU A 138 36.32 -4.70 -12.97
C GLU A 138 35.09 -4.88 -12.07
N PHE A 139 35.18 -5.69 -11.02
CA PHE A 139 34.04 -5.98 -10.12
C PHE A 139 34.24 -5.42 -8.73
N GLY A 140 33.17 -4.92 -8.10
CA GLY A 140 33.19 -4.46 -6.72
C GLY A 140 34.08 -3.26 -6.48
N THR A 141 34.09 -2.26 -7.38
CA THR A 141 34.95 -1.08 -7.35
C THR A 141 34.64 -0.09 -6.24
N PHE A 142 33.39 -0.08 -5.74
CA PHE A 142 32.95 0.71 -4.59
C PHE A 142 31.77 0.02 -3.86
N GLY A 143 31.32 0.60 -2.73
CA GLY A 143 30.36 -0.04 -1.81
C GLY A 143 29.02 -0.46 -2.43
N ARG A 144 28.47 0.34 -3.34
CA ARG A 144 27.18 0.09 -4.02
C ARG A 144 27.34 -0.42 -5.47
N HIS A 145 28.48 -1.01 -5.81
CA HIS A 145 28.66 -1.69 -7.09
C HIS A 145 27.94 -3.06 -7.04
N VAL A 146 26.67 -3.10 -7.46
CA VAL A 146 25.80 -4.30 -7.38
C VAL A 146 25.49 -4.88 -8.76
N SER A 147 25.61 -4.10 -9.85
CA SER A 147 25.36 -4.58 -11.22
C SER A 147 26.23 -5.77 -11.60
N GLY A 148 25.64 -6.71 -12.34
CA GLY A 148 26.31 -7.91 -12.79
C GLY A 148 26.38 -9.01 -11.74
N ILE A 149 27.30 -9.98 -11.91
CA ILE A 149 27.57 -11.06 -10.96
C ILE A 149 28.77 -10.66 -10.09
N ALA A 150 28.70 -10.85 -8.79
CA ALA A 150 29.70 -10.39 -7.81
C ALA A 150 30.99 -11.23 -7.83
N LEU A 151 31.69 -11.29 -8.98
CA LEU A 151 32.87 -12.14 -9.22
C LEU A 151 34.08 -11.76 -8.39
N GLN A 152 34.17 -10.52 -7.87
CA GLN A 152 35.21 -10.10 -6.93
C GLN A 152 35.31 -10.98 -5.67
N HIS A 153 34.26 -11.74 -5.34
CA HIS A 153 34.27 -12.62 -4.19
C HIS A 153 34.90 -13.99 -4.49
N LEU A 154 35.07 -14.35 -5.76
CA LEU A 154 35.64 -15.65 -6.20
C LEU A 154 37.16 -15.60 -6.39
N VAL A 155 37.80 -14.46 -6.10
CA VAL A 155 39.27 -14.38 -6.20
C VAL A 155 39.94 -15.07 -4.99
N PRO A 156 41.16 -15.63 -5.16
CA PRO A 156 41.84 -16.40 -4.10
C PRO A 156 42.05 -15.60 -2.82
N GLU A 157 42.36 -14.32 -2.90
CA GLU A 157 42.62 -13.42 -1.77
C GLU A 157 41.36 -13.14 -0.93
N ARG A 158 40.18 -13.44 -1.44
CA ARG A 158 38.90 -13.39 -0.71
C ARG A 158 38.42 -14.77 -0.30
N GLY A 159 39.26 -15.82 -0.41
CA GLY A 159 38.99 -17.18 0.00
C GLY A 159 38.04 -17.94 -0.92
N PHE A 160 37.76 -17.48 -2.13
CA PHE A 160 36.81 -18.07 -3.07
C PHE A 160 35.41 -18.20 -2.45
N ASP A 161 34.85 -17.05 -2.05
CA ASP A 161 33.59 -16.93 -1.32
C ASP A 161 32.38 -17.06 -2.26
N VAL A 162 31.93 -18.31 -2.42
CA VAL A 162 30.76 -18.63 -3.26
C VAL A 162 29.46 -18.13 -2.61
N THR A 163 29.39 -18.06 -1.28
CA THR A 163 28.22 -17.53 -0.57
C THR A 163 27.93 -16.10 -1.03
N ARG A 164 28.93 -15.22 -0.99
CA ARG A 164 28.77 -13.82 -1.41
C ARG A 164 28.63 -13.65 -2.93
N ALA A 165 29.22 -14.53 -3.72
CA ALA A 165 29.07 -14.49 -5.18
C ALA A 165 27.66 -14.87 -5.65
N LEU A 166 26.91 -15.66 -4.89
CA LEU A 166 25.53 -15.99 -5.16
C LEU A 166 24.55 -14.86 -4.82
N VAL A 167 24.92 -13.99 -3.88
CA VAL A 167 24.08 -12.84 -3.50
C VAL A 167 24.14 -11.77 -4.60
N GLY A 168 22.99 -11.32 -5.07
CA GLY A 168 22.89 -10.42 -6.22
C GLY A 168 22.85 -11.12 -7.59
N SER A 169 22.86 -12.45 -7.64
CA SER A 169 22.80 -13.20 -8.90
C SER A 169 21.42 -13.23 -9.58
N GLU A 170 20.42 -12.61 -9.01
CA GLU A 170 19.05 -12.44 -9.57
C GLU A 170 18.37 -13.76 -9.98
N GLY A 171 18.70 -14.86 -9.29
CA GLY A 171 18.16 -16.19 -9.62
C GLY A 171 18.71 -16.79 -10.91
N THR A 172 19.81 -16.26 -11.45
CA THR A 172 20.41 -16.78 -12.68
C THR A 172 21.36 -17.95 -12.46
N LEU A 173 21.88 -18.16 -11.24
CA LEU A 173 22.87 -19.18 -10.93
C LEU A 173 22.30 -20.39 -10.20
N ALA A 174 21.37 -20.20 -9.26
CA ALA A 174 20.84 -21.28 -8.44
C ALA A 174 19.45 -20.93 -7.89
N VAL A 175 18.72 -21.95 -7.43
CA VAL A 175 17.45 -21.85 -6.72
C VAL A 175 17.71 -22.01 -5.23
N ILE A 176 17.63 -20.93 -4.45
CA ILE A 176 17.88 -20.94 -3.01
C ILE A 176 16.72 -21.64 -2.29
N THR A 177 17.03 -22.62 -1.45
CA THR A 177 16.06 -23.39 -0.65
C THR A 177 16.13 -23.06 0.84
N GLU A 178 17.30 -22.64 1.34
CA GLU A 178 17.53 -22.25 2.73
C GLU A 178 18.67 -21.22 2.80
N ALA A 179 18.61 -20.32 3.77
CA ALA A 179 19.68 -19.38 4.06
C ALA A 179 19.93 -19.27 5.56
N THR A 180 21.20 -19.21 5.95
CA THR A 180 21.63 -18.77 7.27
C THR A 180 21.99 -17.28 7.18
N VAL A 181 21.32 -16.46 7.97
CA VAL A 181 21.53 -15.01 8.00
C VAL A 181 22.04 -14.54 9.36
N ARG A 182 22.92 -13.55 9.36
CA ARG A 182 23.39 -12.90 10.57
C ARG A 182 22.35 -11.89 11.07
N LEU A 183 22.13 -11.91 12.36
CA LEU A 183 21.33 -10.91 13.06
C LEU A 183 22.27 -9.88 13.73
N VAL A 184 21.74 -8.71 14.03
CA VAL A 184 22.46 -7.64 14.71
C VAL A 184 21.66 -7.15 15.91
N ARG A 185 22.33 -6.62 16.92
CA ARG A 185 21.65 -6.06 18.09
C ARG A 185 20.91 -4.78 17.73
N THR A 186 19.71 -4.64 18.28
CA THR A 186 18.96 -3.38 18.15
C THR A 186 19.68 -2.30 18.98
N PRO A 187 19.98 -1.11 18.40
CA PRO A 187 20.66 -0.04 19.12
C PRO A 187 19.81 0.47 20.28
N ALA A 188 20.44 0.79 21.40
CA ALA A 188 19.76 1.28 22.61
C ALA A 188 19.25 2.73 22.45
N ALA A 189 19.88 3.53 21.59
CA ALA A 189 19.52 4.92 21.35
C ALA A 189 19.69 5.29 19.90
N ARG A 190 18.87 6.25 19.44
CA ARG A 190 18.97 6.88 18.14
C ARG A 190 18.52 8.34 18.21
N SER A 191 19.09 9.18 17.36
CA SER A 191 18.66 10.55 17.10
C SER A 191 18.62 10.77 15.60
N LEU A 192 17.64 11.51 15.11
CA LEU A 192 17.54 11.90 13.71
C LEU A 192 17.90 13.39 13.57
N VAL A 193 18.87 13.70 12.73
CA VAL A 193 19.20 15.06 12.31
C VAL A 193 18.66 15.26 10.91
N VAL A 194 17.77 16.22 10.74
CA VAL A 194 17.27 16.64 9.41
C VAL A 194 17.99 17.91 9.02
N LEU A 195 18.76 17.86 7.94
CA LEU A 195 19.46 19.02 7.38
C LEU A 195 18.67 19.52 6.15
N GLY A 196 18.44 20.84 6.07
CA GLY A 196 17.79 21.47 4.94
C GLY A 196 18.78 22.09 3.96
N PHE A 197 18.53 21.96 2.66
CA PHE A 197 19.39 22.45 1.58
C PHE A 197 18.57 23.26 0.56
N ALA A 198 19.26 24.08 -0.23
CA ALA A 198 18.62 24.88 -1.28
C ALA A 198 18.01 24.01 -2.40
N ASP A 199 18.68 22.91 -2.74
CA ASP A 199 18.29 21.98 -3.78
C ASP A 199 18.92 20.59 -3.55
N PHE A 200 18.49 19.62 -4.34
CA PHE A 200 18.91 18.23 -4.20
C PHE A 200 20.39 18.01 -4.57
N PRO A 201 20.96 18.61 -5.65
CA PRO A 201 22.40 18.55 -5.92
C PRO A 201 23.27 19.13 -4.80
N THR A 202 22.86 20.26 -4.20
CA THR A 202 23.59 20.86 -3.07
C THR A 202 23.65 19.91 -1.88
N ALA A 203 22.57 19.21 -1.57
CA ALA A 203 22.58 18.15 -0.57
C ALA A 203 23.56 17.02 -0.96
N GLY A 204 23.58 16.62 -2.24
CA GLY A 204 24.54 15.63 -2.75
C GLY A 204 26.01 16.02 -2.54
N PHE A 205 26.37 17.26 -2.78
CA PHE A 205 27.74 17.77 -2.55
C PHE A 205 28.13 17.79 -1.06
N ALA A 206 27.17 17.93 -0.15
CA ALA A 206 27.41 17.94 1.30
C ALA A 206 27.61 16.51 1.87
N THR A 207 27.26 15.47 1.14
CA THR A 207 27.29 14.09 1.62
C THR A 207 28.63 13.64 2.19
N PRO A 208 29.81 13.86 1.55
CA PRO A 208 31.09 13.44 2.11
C PRO A 208 31.38 14.02 3.49
N ALA A 209 31.04 15.29 3.72
CA ALA A 209 31.22 15.94 5.02
C ALA A 209 30.26 15.38 6.10
N VAL A 210 29.03 14.98 5.72
CA VAL A 210 28.10 14.31 6.65
C VAL A 210 28.62 12.92 7.04
N LEU A 211 29.24 12.20 6.12
CA LEU A 211 29.78 10.86 6.39
C LEU A 211 30.93 10.84 7.41
N GLU A 212 31.64 11.95 7.61
CA GLU A 212 32.68 12.08 8.66
C GLU A 212 32.11 11.83 10.08
N PHE A 213 30.80 12.08 10.27
CA PHE A 213 30.07 11.82 11.53
C PHE A 213 29.68 10.35 11.70
N LYS A 214 29.96 9.47 10.76
CA LYS A 214 29.67 8.03 10.77
C LYS A 214 28.20 7.71 11.09
N PRO A 215 27.25 8.25 10.34
CA PRO A 215 25.83 8.01 10.59
C PRO A 215 25.46 6.55 10.33
N SER A 216 24.38 6.10 10.98
CA SER A 216 23.78 4.80 10.69
C SER A 216 22.90 4.81 9.44
N ALA A 217 22.38 5.98 9.06
CA ALA A 217 21.65 6.22 7.81
C ALA A 217 21.87 7.67 7.34
N CYS A 218 21.88 7.89 6.03
CA CYS A 218 21.97 9.20 5.41
C CYS A 218 21.16 9.22 4.13
N GLU A 219 19.93 9.77 4.18
CA GLU A 219 18.90 9.67 3.16
C GLU A 219 18.55 11.04 2.58
N GLY A 220 18.52 11.14 1.24
CA GLY A 220 18.09 12.35 0.54
C GLY A 220 16.59 12.33 0.23
N LEU A 221 15.94 13.47 0.41
CA LEU A 221 14.53 13.70 0.10
C LEU A 221 14.34 15.03 -0.63
N ASP A 222 13.72 14.99 -1.81
CA ASP A 222 13.42 16.17 -2.63
C ASP A 222 12.05 16.79 -2.28
N ARG A 223 11.91 18.11 -2.41
CA ARG A 223 10.70 18.88 -2.19
C ARG A 223 9.49 18.34 -2.93
N ARG A 224 9.68 17.91 -4.16
CA ARG A 224 8.61 17.37 -5.03
C ARG A 224 7.88 16.18 -4.39
N ILE A 225 8.56 15.38 -3.58
CA ILE A 225 7.93 14.26 -2.85
C ILE A 225 7.07 14.79 -1.69
N VAL A 226 7.57 15.77 -0.96
CA VAL A 226 6.84 16.40 0.14
C VAL A 226 5.57 17.08 -0.38
N ASP A 227 5.66 17.78 -1.50
CA ASP A 227 4.52 18.45 -2.14
C ASP A 227 3.43 17.45 -2.53
N VAL A 228 3.79 16.30 -3.08
CA VAL A 228 2.82 15.21 -3.39
C VAL A 228 2.14 14.67 -2.13
N ILE A 229 2.85 14.56 -1.01
CA ILE A 229 2.26 14.13 0.26
C ILE A 229 1.24 15.17 0.74
N VAL A 230 1.62 16.46 0.73
CA VAL A 230 0.74 17.56 1.12
C VAL A 230 -0.51 17.63 0.24
N GLU A 231 -0.34 17.50 -1.08
CA GLU A 231 -1.46 17.50 -2.02
C GLU A 231 -2.45 16.36 -1.76
N ARG A 232 -1.95 15.16 -1.47
CA ARG A 232 -2.79 13.96 -1.33
C ARG A 232 -3.39 13.76 0.06
N ARG A 233 -2.68 14.19 1.11
CA ARG A 233 -3.03 13.88 2.51
C ARG A 233 -3.24 15.12 3.38
N GLY A 234 -3.02 16.31 2.81
CA GLY A 234 -3.05 17.59 3.53
C GLY A 234 -1.72 17.94 4.23
N PRO A 235 -1.57 19.21 4.63
CA PRO A 235 -0.32 19.73 5.22
C PRO A 235 0.04 19.04 6.55
N ASP A 236 -0.93 18.61 7.33
CA ASP A 236 -0.72 17.93 8.62
C ASP A 236 -0.09 16.54 8.50
N ALA A 237 -0.04 15.99 7.28
CA ALA A 237 0.61 14.71 7.02
C ALA A 237 2.14 14.79 7.02
N VAL A 238 2.71 16.01 6.94
CA VAL A 238 4.15 16.26 6.96
C VAL A 238 4.53 16.93 8.27
N PRO A 239 5.35 16.28 9.13
CA PRO A 239 5.92 16.93 10.30
C PRO A 239 6.74 18.17 9.90
N PRO A 240 6.98 19.13 10.82
CA PRO A 240 7.82 20.27 10.55
C PRO A 240 9.19 19.85 10.03
N LEU A 241 9.61 20.43 8.90
CA LEU A 241 10.93 20.25 8.30
C LEU A 241 11.73 21.56 8.42
N PRO A 242 13.07 21.50 8.52
CA PRO A 242 13.91 22.70 8.50
C PRO A 242 13.81 23.42 7.14
N ALA A 243 14.19 24.70 7.09
CA ALA A 243 14.14 25.50 5.87
C ALA A 243 14.99 24.87 4.75
N GLY A 244 14.40 24.78 3.55
CA GLY A 244 15.04 24.20 2.36
C GLY A 244 14.03 23.63 1.36
N ASP A 245 14.53 23.27 0.19
CA ASP A 245 13.79 22.61 -0.89
C ASP A 245 14.32 21.18 -1.13
N ALA A 246 15.34 20.77 -0.37
CA ALA A 246 15.79 19.40 -0.25
C ALA A 246 16.24 19.13 1.18
N TRP A 247 16.13 17.88 1.61
CA TRP A 247 16.49 17.49 2.98
C TRP A 247 17.36 16.24 2.99
N MET A 248 18.24 16.20 4.00
CA MET A 248 19.02 15.01 4.31
C MET A 248 18.62 14.51 5.69
N PHE A 249 18.12 13.27 5.78
CA PHE A 249 17.74 12.58 7.00
C PHE A 249 18.93 11.76 7.47
N VAL A 250 19.58 12.19 8.55
CA VAL A 250 20.80 11.59 9.04
C VAL A 250 20.56 10.98 10.42
N GLU A 251 20.56 9.65 10.50
CA GLU A 251 20.35 8.93 11.75
C GLU A 251 21.70 8.64 12.43
N ILE A 252 21.82 9.02 13.68
CA ILE A 252 22.93 8.61 14.58
C ILE A 252 22.36 7.61 15.57
N SER A 253 22.96 6.42 15.68
CA SER A 253 22.51 5.38 16.60
C SER A 253 23.68 4.73 17.34
N GLY A 254 23.40 4.19 18.53
CA GLY A 254 24.44 3.56 19.34
C GLY A 254 23.92 2.95 20.64
N SER A 255 24.85 2.46 21.48
CA SER A 255 24.54 1.88 22.79
C SER A 255 24.48 2.93 23.91
N ASP A 256 25.16 4.09 23.74
CA ASP A 256 25.18 5.17 24.74
C ASP A 256 24.30 6.35 24.29
N PRO A 257 23.16 6.60 24.95
CA PRO A 257 22.29 7.71 24.63
C PRO A 257 22.93 9.11 24.72
N ALA A 258 23.90 9.29 25.62
CA ALA A 258 24.58 10.58 25.76
C ALA A 258 25.52 10.86 24.59
N GLU A 259 26.24 9.85 24.14
CA GLU A 259 27.12 9.95 22.99
C GLU A 259 26.32 10.16 21.70
N VAL A 260 25.18 9.45 21.53
CA VAL A 260 24.28 9.64 20.37
C VAL A 260 23.78 11.08 20.29
N ARG A 261 23.29 11.66 21.40
CA ARG A 261 22.87 13.06 21.45
C ARG A 261 24.02 14.03 21.15
N ARG A 262 25.19 13.78 21.72
CA ARG A 262 26.38 14.62 21.50
C ARG A 262 26.76 14.65 20.02
N GLN A 263 26.81 13.51 19.37
CA GLN A 263 27.15 13.39 17.93
C GLN A 263 26.09 14.06 17.06
N ALA A 264 24.80 13.86 17.35
CA ALA A 264 23.70 14.52 16.65
C ALA A 264 23.78 16.05 16.77
N GLY A 265 24.09 16.56 17.98
CA GLY A 265 24.30 17.98 18.21
C GLY A 265 25.50 18.56 17.46
N LEU A 266 26.60 17.82 17.37
CA LEU A 266 27.78 18.23 16.59
C LEU A 266 27.48 18.29 15.09
N LEU A 267 26.79 17.30 14.56
CA LEU A 267 26.35 17.29 13.17
C LEU A 267 25.42 18.48 12.86
N ALA A 268 24.43 18.73 13.71
CA ALA A 268 23.52 19.86 13.53
C ALA A 268 24.24 21.22 13.57
N ALA A 269 25.27 21.34 14.39
CA ALA A 269 26.07 22.57 14.54
C ALA A 269 27.16 22.74 13.46
N ALA A 270 27.41 21.75 12.61
CA ALA A 270 28.49 21.76 11.63
C ALA A 270 28.24 22.75 10.46
N GLY A 271 27.03 23.31 10.33
CA GLY A 271 26.71 24.30 9.27
C GLY A 271 26.75 23.74 7.86
N LEU A 272 26.48 22.46 7.68
CA LEU A 272 26.52 21.77 6.38
C LEU A 272 25.31 22.08 5.47
N GLY A 273 24.22 22.60 6.03
CA GLY A 273 23.00 22.98 5.33
C GLY A 273 22.52 24.38 5.72
N LEU A 274 21.39 24.80 5.16
CA LEU A 274 20.74 26.08 5.48
C LEU A 274 20.24 26.13 6.94
N SER A 275 19.75 25.02 7.42
CA SER A 275 19.23 24.83 8.77
C SER A 275 19.22 23.35 9.15
N ALA A 276 19.11 23.07 10.45
CA ALA A 276 19.10 21.73 11.00
C ALA A 276 18.01 21.56 12.05
N LEU A 277 17.42 20.37 12.14
CA LEU A 277 16.49 19.94 13.17
C LEU A 277 16.98 18.63 13.79
N VAL A 278 17.10 18.59 15.12
CA VAL A 278 17.44 17.36 15.86
C VAL A 278 16.17 16.80 16.49
N VAL A 279 15.88 15.53 16.25
CA VAL A 279 14.70 14.82 16.77
C VAL A 279 15.15 13.60 17.57
N GLU A 280 14.70 13.50 18.82
CA GLU A 280 15.00 12.40 19.74
C GLU A 280 13.75 11.57 20.08
N ASP A 281 12.56 12.16 19.94
CA ASP A 281 11.31 11.44 20.18
C ASP A 281 11.09 10.33 19.15
N SER A 282 10.96 9.10 19.63
CA SER A 282 10.86 7.94 18.77
C SER A 282 9.63 7.96 17.85
N ALA A 283 8.51 8.51 18.30
CA ALA A 283 7.29 8.58 17.49
C ALA A 283 7.44 9.64 16.39
N GLU A 284 8.12 10.74 16.67
CA GLU A 284 8.40 11.78 15.68
C GLU A 284 9.45 11.30 14.65
N ILE A 285 10.49 10.59 15.08
CA ILE A 285 11.46 9.93 14.20
C ILE A 285 10.73 8.99 13.24
N GLU A 286 9.83 8.13 13.75
CA GLU A 286 9.06 7.21 12.88
C GLU A 286 8.16 7.95 11.89
N ARG A 287 7.53 9.05 12.28
CA ARG A 287 6.71 9.87 11.36
C ARG A 287 7.55 10.49 10.24
N LEU A 288 8.75 10.97 10.55
CA LEU A 288 9.69 11.49 9.55
C LEU A 288 10.16 10.38 8.59
N TRP A 289 10.56 9.23 9.13
CA TRP A 289 10.93 8.06 8.31
C TRP A 289 9.77 7.57 7.43
N GLN A 290 8.52 7.71 7.89
CA GLN A 290 7.35 7.33 7.10
C GLN A 290 7.23 8.17 5.83
N ILE A 291 7.57 9.46 5.85
CA ILE A 291 7.62 10.32 4.64
C ILE A 291 8.56 9.71 3.61
N ARG A 292 9.77 9.32 4.07
CA ARG A 292 10.78 8.70 3.21
C ARG A 292 10.33 7.33 2.67
N ALA A 293 9.71 6.50 3.51
CA ALA A 293 9.22 5.19 3.11
C ALA A 293 8.03 5.27 2.13
N ASP A 294 7.12 6.21 2.36
CA ASP A 294 5.96 6.43 1.50
C ASP A 294 6.35 7.09 0.16
N GLY A 295 7.41 7.91 0.15
CA GLY A 295 7.91 8.60 -1.04
C GLY A 295 8.11 7.67 -2.24
N ALA A 296 8.72 6.51 -2.02
CA ALA A 296 8.90 5.48 -3.04
C ALA A 296 7.59 5.00 -3.69
N GLY A 297 6.49 5.03 -2.95
CA GLY A 297 5.17 4.60 -3.42
C GLY A 297 4.32 5.76 -3.95
N LEU A 298 4.40 6.92 -3.34
CA LEU A 298 3.64 8.12 -3.72
C LEU A 298 4.12 8.72 -5.05
N ALA A 299 5.35 8.46 -5.43
CA ALA A 299 5.94 8.83 -6.72
C ALA A 299 5.33 8.09 -7.94
N GLY A 300 4.10 7.56 -7.82
CA GLY A 300 3.40 6.91 -8.96
C GLY A 300 2.87 7.87 -10.03
N ARG A 301 2.93 9.19 -9.78
CA ARG A 301 2.73 10.25 -10.78
C ARG A 301 3.85 11.27 -10.65
N ALA A 302 4.39 11.68 -11.79
CA ALA A 302 5.38 12.74 -11.87
C ALA A 302 4.73 14.13 -11.60
N PRO A 303 5.53 15.17 -11.36
CA PRO A 303 5.04 16.55 -11.24
C PRO A 303 4.22 17.03 -12.45
N SER A 304 4.46 16.46 -13.63
CA SER A 304 3.65 16.68 -14.84
C SER A 304 2.21 16.14 -14.75
N GLY A 305 1.87 15.39 -13.70
CA GLY A 305 0.59 14.69 -13.56
C GLY A 305 0.49 13.37 -14.35
N LEU A 306 1.51 13.05 -15.17
CA LEU A 306 1.59 11.80 -15.93
C LEU A 306 1.99 10.61 -15.04
N PRO A 307 1.71 9.36 -15.46
CA PRO A 307 2.21 8.18 -14.76
C PRO A 307 3.73 8.19 -14.68
N ALA A 308 4.28 7.93 -13.51
CA ALA A 308 5.71 7.85 -13.27
C ALA A 308 6.17 6.39 -13.23
N TRP A 309 7.22 6.09 -13.97
CA TRP A 309 7.74 4.74 -14.21
C TRP A 309 9.11 4.57 -13.55
N ALA A 310 9.44 3.34 -13.23
CA ALA A 310 10.70 2.93 -12.62
C ALA A 310 11.72 2.44 -13.65
N GLY A 311 11.72 2.98 -14.84
CA GLY A 311 12.61 2.52 -15.92
C GLY A 311 14.10 2.78 -15.65
N TRP A 312 14.40 3.94 -15.10
CA TRP A 312 15.75 4.31 -14.64
C TRP A 312 15.66 4.69 -13.18
N GLU A 313 16.02 3.76 -12.30
CA GLU A 313 16.06 4.00 -10.85
C GLU A 313 17.16 3.13 -10.26
N ASP A 314 17.65 3.47 -9.06
CA ASP A 314 18.60 2.65 -8.33
C ASP A 314 20.05 2.73 -8.85
N THR A 315 20.41 3.79 -9.53
CA THR A 315 21.81 4.04 -9.86
C THR A 315 22.61 4.47 -8.65
N ALA A 316 23.87 4.06 -8.61
CA ALA A 316 24.78 4.47 -7.55
C ALA A 316 26.08 5.02 -8.11
N VAL A 317 26.60 6.05 -7.47
CA VAL A 317 27.94 6.59 -7.71
C VAL A 317 28.73 6.65 -6.40
N PRO A 318 30.06 6.65 -6.41
CA PRO A 318 30.81 6.96 -5.20
C PRO A 318 30.29 8.26 -4.57
N PRO A 319 30.07 8.32 -3.24
CA PRO A 319 29.44 9.47 -2.56
C PRO A 319 30.09 10.83 -2.87
N GLU A 320 31.38 10.88 -3.13
CA GLU A 320 32.11 12.08 -3.56
C GLU A 320 31.67 12.61 -4.92
N HIS A 321 31.06 11.77 -5.76
CA HIS A 321 30.55 12.15 -7.08
C HIS A 321 29.04 12.40 -7.10
N LEU A 322 28.34 12.22 -5.96
CA LEU A 322 26.88 12.29 -5.91
C LEU A 322 26.33 13.65 -6.37
N GLY A 323 26.88 14.76 -5.87
CA GLY A 323 26.43 16.10 -6.29
C GLY A 323 26.63 16.34 -7.79
N THR A 324 27.75 15.89 -8.35
CA THR A 324 28.05 15.98 -9.80
C THR A 324 27.08 15.13 -10.61
N TYR A 325 26.78 13.90 -10.14
CA TYR A 325 25.78 13.03 -10.78
C TYR A 325 24.41 13.69 -10.81
N LEU A 326 23.94 14.22 -9.66
CA LEU A 326 22.61 14.84 -9.56
C LEU A 326 22.48 16.07 -10.47
N THR A 327 23.51 16.92 -10.56
CA THR A 327 23.55 18.06 -11.49
C THR A 327 23.47 17.60 -12.96
N GLY A 328 24.25 16.59 -13.32
CA GLY A 328 24.22 16.00 -14.67
C GLY A 328 22.88 15.35 -14.99
N PHE A 329 22.28 14.69 -14.00
CA PHE A 329 20.98 14.03 -14.15
C PHE A 329 19.85 15.04 -14.36
N GLU A 330 19.82 16.16 -13.65
CA GLU A 330 18.85 17.24 -13.87
C GLU A 330 18.98 17.84 -15.28
N THR A 331 20.21 18.07 -15.75
CA THR A 331 20.49 18.52 -17.12
C THR A 331 19.97 17.51 -18.16
N LEU A 332 20.10 16.20 -17.86
CA LEU A 332 19.63 15.14 -18.74
C LEU A 332 18.07 15.13 -18.80
N LEU A 333 17.40 15.27 -17.66
CA LEU A 333 15.95 15.38 -17.61
C LEU A 333 15.44 16.55 -18.43
N GLU A 334 16.04 17.74 -18.30
CA GLU A 334 15.68 18.93 -19.06
C GLU A 334 15.83 18.71 -20.57
N ARG A 335 16.92 18.09 -21.00
CA ARG A 335 17.21 17.81 -22.42
C ARG A 335 16.18 16.89 -23.04
N HIS A 336 15.71 15.89 -22.29
CA HIS A 336 14.70 14.93 -22.75
C HIS A 336 13.26 15.37 -22.48
N GLY A 337 13.04 16.54 -21.82
CA GLY A 337 11.73 17.05 -21.46
C GLY A 337 10.99 16.13 -20.49
N LEU A 338 11.70 15.46 -19.58
CA LEU A 338 11.16 14.56 -18.58
C LEU A 338 11.13 15.23 -17.20
N THR A 339 10.18 14.81 -16.38
CA THR A 339 10.14 15.20 -14.97
C THR A 339 10.33 13.98 -14.06
N ALA A 340 10.94 14.21 -12.90
CA ALA A 340 11.33 13.15 -11.99
C ALA A 340 11.14 13.56 -10.52
N MET A 341 11.03 12.55 -9.65
CA MET A 341 11.01 12.71 -8.20
C MET A 341 12.12 11.86 -7.59
N PRO A 342 13.33 12.44 -7.40
CA PRO A 342 14.47 11.73 -6.86
C PRO A 342 14.42 11.66 -5.33
N PHE A 343 14.96 10.58 -4.80
CA PHE A 343 15.25 10.34 -3.38
C PHE A 343 16.34 9.25 -3.32
N GLY A 344 16.96 9.02 -2.19
CA GLY A 344 17.94 7.93 -2.17
C GLY A 344 18.80 7.85 -0.94
N HIS A 345 19.65 6.83 -0.95
CA HIS A 345 20.64 6.52 0.08
C HIS A 345 21.89 7.36 -0.18
N PHE A 346 21.85 8.62 0.19
CA PHE A 346 22.93 9.58 -0.08
C PHE A 346 24.27 9.10 0.48
N GLY A 347 24.24 8.54 1.70
CA GLY A 347 25.46 8.07 2.35
C GLY A 347 26.25 7.02 1.55
N GLU A 348 25.62 6.37 0.59
CA GLU A 348 26.27 5.40 -0.29
C GLU A 348 26.15 5.78 -1.78
N GLY A 349 25.68 7.00 -2.07
CA GLY A 349 25.55 7.53 -3.41
C GLY A 349 24.48 6.89 -4.29
N CYS A 350 23.51 6.14 -3.69
CA CYS A 350 22.46 5.45 -4.43
C CYS A 350 21.19 6.32 -4.53
N ILE A 351 20.69 6.48 -5.75
CA ILE A 351 19.53 7.34 -6.05
C ILE A 351 18.41 6.54 -6.66
N HIS A 352 17.23 6.71 -6.08
CA HIS A 352 15.98 6.21 -6.64
C HIS A 352 15.21 7.33 -7.31
N VAL A 353 14.57 7.01 -8.44
CA VAL A 353 13.83 8.00 -9.21
C VAL A 353 12.63 7.38 -9.92
N ARG A 354 11.56 8.16 -10.05
CA ARG A 354 10.40 7.83 -10.87
C ARG A 354 10.22 8.93 -11.89
N MET A 355 10.01 8.56 -13.17
CA MET A 355 9.97 9.49 -14.29
C MET A 355 8.76 9.26 -15.19
N ASP A 356 8.31 10.32 -15.82
CA ASP A 356 7.14 10.33 -16.72
C ASP A 356 7.50 9.90 -18.15
N PHE A 357 8.17 8.76 -18.30
CA PHE A 357 8.44 8.21 -19.62
C PHE A 357 7.14 8.10 -20.46
N PRO A 358 7.17 8.59 -21.72
CA PRO A 358 5.98 8.70 -22.55
C PRO A 358 5.60 7.37 -23.22
N PHE A 359 5.53 6.27 -22.50
CA PHE A 359 5.19 4.95 -23.07
C PHE A 359 3.81 4.88 -23.73
N GLY A 360 2.93 5.84 -23.46
CA GLY A 360 1.64 5.99 -24.15
C GLY A 360 1.73 6.60 -25.54
N ASP A 361 2.88 7.09 -25.93
CA ASP A 361 3.12 7.66 -27.28
C ASP A 361 3.73 6.59 -28.19
N PRO A 362 3.49 6.65 -29.50
CA PRO A 362 4.03 5.67 -30.45
C PRO A 362 5.58 5.59 -30.45
N ASP A 363 6.26 6.71 -30.20
CA ASP A 363 7.74 6.83 -30.14
C ASP A 363 8.26 6.72 -28.69
N GLY A 364 7.39 6.42 -27.74
CA GLY A 364 7.74 6.35 -26.33
C GLY A 364 8.89 5.38 -25.99
N PRO A 365 8.88 4.13 -26.52
CA PRO A 365 9.97 3.19 -26.30
C PRO A 365 11.32 3.67 -26.82
N GLU A 366 11.36 4.34 -27.97
CA GLU A 366 12.59 4.90 -28.55
C GLU A 366 13.13 6.06 -27.70
N ARG A 367 12.26 6.95 -27.23
CA ARG A 367 12.62 8.07 -26.33
C ARG A 367 13.13 7.55 -24.99
N TYR A 368 12.47 6.55 -24.43
CA TYR A 368 12.94 5.86 -23.23
C TYR A 368 14.35 5.30 -23.44
N ARG A 369 14.59 4.57 -24.54
CA ARG A 369 15.88 3.95 -24.84
C ARG A 369 17.00 4.98 -25.00
N ALA A 370 16.72 6.10 -25.68
CA ALA A 370 17.68 7.19 -25.84
C ALA A 370 18.08 7.79 -24.49
N PHE A 371 17.10 8.05 -23.61
CA PHE A 371 17.37 8.54 -22.25
C PHE A 371 18.22 7.56 -21.44
N ILE A 372 17.87 6.26 -21.43
CA ILE A 372 18.60 5.25 -20.65
C ILE A 372 20.05 5.14 -21.12
N SER A 373 20.30 5.18 -22.43
CA SER A 373 21.65 5.16 -22.97
C SER A 373 22.51 6.31 -22.43
N GLU A 374 22.02 7.54 -22.49
CA GLU A 374 22.74 8.71 -21.99
C GLU A 374 22.89 8.70 -20.46
N ALA A 375 21.87 8.20 -19.75
CA ALA A 375 21.94 8.05 -18.30
C ALA A 375 22.96 6.98 -17.86
N ALA A 376 23.08 5.87 -18.61
CA ALA A 376 24.09 4.86 -18.38
C ALA A 376 25.50 5.43 -18.59
N ASP A 377 25.70 6.20 -19.70
CA ASP A 377 26.99 6.87 -19.95
C ASP A 377 27.33 7.88 -18.83
N LEU A 378 26.35 8.63 -18.31
CA LEU A 378 26.57 9.57 -17.22
C LEU A 378 27.02 8.85 -15.94
N VAL A 379 26.32 7.81 -15.51
CA VAL A 379 26.66 7.13 -14.25
C VAL A 379 28.01 6.41 -14.33
N THR A 380 28.28 5.75 -15.46
CA THR A 380 29.57 5.02 -15.66
C THR A 380 30.77 5.95 -15.80
N SER A 381 30.60 7.14 -16.42
CA SER A 381 31.66 8.18 -16.47
C SER A 381 32.10 8.67 -15.09
N LEU A 382 31.27 8.52 -14.07
CA LEU A 382 31.58 8.86 -12.68
C LEU A 382 32.02 7.65 -11.84
N GLY A 383 32.36 6.52 -12.49
CA GLY A 383 32.74 5.28 -11.81
C GLY A 383 31.58 4.60 -11.07
N GLY A 384 30.36 4.91 -11.45
CA GLY A 384 29.16 4.39 -10.80
C GLY A 384 28.69 3.03 -11.33
N SER A 385 27.60 2.54 -10.73
CA SER A 385 26.91 1.29 -11.03
C SER A 385 25.48 1.57 -11.52
N LEU A 386 25.01 0.79 -12.50
CA LEU A 386 23.67 0.88 -13.03
C LEU A 386 22.61 0.46 -11.99
N SER A 387 22.99 -0.38 -11.04
CA SER A 387 22.16 -0.78 -9.89
C SER A 387 22.95 -0.68 -8.59
N GLY A 388 22.33 -0.11 -7.54
CA GLY A 388 22.89 -0.01 -6.20
C GLY A 388 22.28 -1.03 -5.21
N GLU A 389 21.06 -1.57 -5.48
CA GLU A 389 20.40 -2.56 -4.59
C GLU A 389 19.27 -3.36 -5.25
N HIS A 390 18.68 -2.90 -6.37
CA HIS A 390 17.50 -3.53 -6.95
C HIS A 390 17.80 -4.60 -7.99
N GLY A 391 19.07 -4.75 -8.39
CA GLY A 391 19.54 -5.61 -9.47
C GLY A 391 19.33 -4.96 -10.85
N ASP A 392 19.91 -5.55 -11.86
CA ASP A 392 19.82 -5.05 -13.24
C ASP A 392 18.51 -5.48 -13.91
N GLY A 393 18.12 -6.71 -13.73
CA GLY A 393 16.89 -7.26 -14.27
C GLY A 393 16.71 -7.03 -15.76
N ARG A 394 15.45 -6.94 -16.20
CA ARG A 394 15.11 -6.61 -17.59
C ARG A 394 15.37 -5.13 -17.94
N ALA A 395 15.42 -4.26 -16.93
CA ALA A 395 15.54 -2.82 -17.14
C ALA A 395 16.97 -2.38 -17.47
N ARG A 396 17.98 -3.06 -16.90
CA ARG A 396 19.37 -2.60 -16.95
C ARG A 396 20.38 -3.60 -17.51
N SER A 397 20.10 -4.91 -17.53
CA SER A 397 21.07 -5.92 -18.00
C SER A 397 21.58 -5.65 -19.43
N GLU A 398 20.77 -5.09 -20.32
CA GLU A 398 21.16 -4.73 -21.69
C GLU A 398 22.28 -3.70 -21.72
N TRP A 399 22.40 -2.86 -20.66
CA TRP A 399 23.33 -1.74 -20.60
C TRP A 399 24.63 -2.05 -19.83
N LEU A 400 24.83 -3.31 -19.43
CA LEU A 400 26.04 -3.75 -18.72
C LEU A 400 27.31 -3.56 -19.57
N ASP A 401 27.17 -3.52 -20.89
CA ASP A 401 28.28 -3.20 -21.84
C ASP A 401 28.82 -1.77 -21.71
N ARG A 402 28.07 -0.85 -21.05
CA ARG A 402 28.56 0.49 -20.72
C ARG A 402 29.43 0.50 -19.48
N MET A 403 29.33 -0.52 -18.64
CA MET A 403 30.00 -0.61 -17.35
C MET A 403 31.16 -1.62 -17.38
N TYR A 404 31.03 -2.70 -18.14
CA TYR A 404 31.96 -3.80 -18.16
C TYR A 404 32.62 -3.98 -19.53
N SER A 405 33.89 -4.37 -19.53
CA SER A 405 34.59 -4.75 -20.74
C SER A 405 34.04 -6.05 -21.35
N PRO A 406 34.30 -6.31 -22.63
CA PRO A 406 33.99 -7.61 -23.25
C PRO A 406 34.56 -8.81 -22.50
N ALA A 407 35.73 -8.64 -21.85
CA ALA A 407 36.34 -9.69 -21.03
C ALA A 407 35.51 -9.97 -19.77
N ALA A 408 35.07 -8.93 -19.07
CA ALA A 408 34.24 -9.07 -17.89
C ALA A 408 32.87 -9.68 -18.22
N LEU A 409 32.23 -9.25 -19.32
CA LEU A 409 30.96 -9.86 -19.80
C LEU A 409 31.14 -11.33 -20.16
N GLY A 410 32.28 -11.65 -20.82
CA GLY A 410 32.65 -13.04 -21.13
C GLY A 410 32.86 -13.89 -19.89
N LEU A 411 33.49 -13.33 -18.86
CA LEU A 411 33.70 -14.01 -17.58
C LEU A 411 32.38 -14.28 -16.86
N MET A 412 31.44 -13.32 -16.83
CA MET A 412 30.08 -13.53 -16.30
C MET A 412 29.34 -14.63 -17.05
N SER A 413 29.43 -14.65 -18.38
CA SER A 413 28.83 -15.67 -19.22
C SER A 413 29.44 -17.07 -18.94
N ALA A 414 30.75 -17.17 -18.79
CA ALA A 414 31.42 -18.41 -18.45
C ALA A 414 30.99 -18.94 -17.06
N VAL A 415 30.90 -18.07 -16.06
CA VAL A 415 30.38 -18.43 -14.72
C VAL A 415 28.93 -18.90 -14.80
N LYS A 416 28.05 -18.17 -15.51
CA LYS A 416 26.66 -18.58 -15.75
C LYS A 416 26.61 -19.99 -16.37
N HIS A 417 27.43 -20.28 -17.38
CA HIS A 417 27.48 -21.57 -18.05
C HIS A 417 27.91 -22.72 -17.12
N VAL A 418 28.83 -22.47 -16.18
CA VAL A 418 29.21 -23.45 -15.15
C VAL A 418 28.03 -23.82 -14.25
N PHE A 419 27.23 -22.84 -13.83
CA PHE A 419 26.07 -23.07 -12.96
C PHE A 419 24.84 -23.60 -13.71
N ASP A 420 24.67 -23.16 -14.95
CA ASP A 420 23.47 -23.43 -15.74
C ASP A 420 23.81 -23.52 -17.23
N PRO A 421 24.37 -24.65 -17.68
CA PRO A 421 24.79 -24.86 -19.06
C PRO A 421 23.67 -24.73 -20.10
N THR A 422 22.42 -24.90 -19.68
CA THR A 422 21.25 -24.90 -20.56
C THR A 422 20.47 -23.59 -20.55
N SER A 423 20.95 -22.60 -19.78
CA SER A 423 20.27 -21.30 -19.57
C SER A 423 18.80 -21.47 -19.13
N LEU A 424 18.55 -22.42 -18.20
CA LEU A 424 17.24 -22.70 -17.63
C LEU A 424 16.83 -21.65 -16.60
N LEU A 425 17.78 -21.18 -15.77
CA LEU A 425 17.55 -20.30 -14.64
C LEU A 425 17.55 -18.84 -15.09
N ASN A 426 16.41 -18.19 -15.00
CA ASN A 426 16.16 -16.78 -15.29
C ASN A 426 16.86 -16.26 -16.56
N PRO A 427 16.61 -16.85 -17.74
CA PRO A 427 17.29 -16.51 -18.97
C PRO A 427 17.00 -15.06 -19.41
N GLY A 428 18.00 -14.40 -20.01
CA GLY A 428 17.89 -13.03 -20.51
C GLY A 428 18.07 -11.95 -19.43
N ILE A 429 18.59 -12.34 -18.25
CA ILE A 429 18.96 -11.47 -17.15
C ILE A 429 20.45 -11.63 -16.88
N LEU A 430 21.17 -10.52 -16.73
CA LEU A 430 22.63 -10.39 -16.53
C LEU A 430 23.45 -10.90 -17.71
N VAL A 431 23.16 -12.08 -18.22
CA VAL A 431 23.84 -12.72 -19.34
C VAL A 431 22.87 -12.92 -20.49
N ASP A 432 23.31 -12.65 -21.71
CA ASP A 432 22.49 -12.66 -22.93
C ASP A 432 21.17 -11.88 -22.76
N PRO A 433 21.24 -10.60 -22.38
CA PRO A 433 20.08 -9.84 -21.94
C PRO A 433 19.07 -9.60 -23.05
N VAL A 434 17.79 -9.63 -22.67
CA VAL A 434 16.70 -9.16 -23.54
C VAL A 434 16.70 -7.64 -23.59
N SER A 435 16.17 -7.07 -24.68
CA SER A 435 16.04 -5.60 -24.79
C SER A 435 15.20 -5.02 -23.67
N SER A 436 15.62 -3.90 -23.10
CA SER A 436 14.90 -3.15 -22.06
C SER A 436 13.54 -2.61 -22.54
N THR A 437 13.30 -2.55 -23.85
CA THR A 437 12.02 -2.19 -24.46
C THR A 437 11.17 -3.39 -24.86
N ALA A 438 11.66 -4.61 -24.68
CA ALA A 438 10.88 -5.81 -24.94
C ALA A 438 9.79 -6.02 -23.88
N ASP A 439 8.61 -6.41 -24.32
CA ASP A 439 7.48 -6.78 -23.45
C ASP A 439 7.10 -5.67 -22.44
N LEU A 440 7.13 -4.39 -22.87
CA LEU A 440 6.72 -3.26 -22.02
C LEU A 440 5.26 -3.44 -21.60
N ARG A 441 5.02 -3.24 -20.31
CA ARG A 441 3.72 -3.45 -19.68
C ARG A 441 2.65 -2.47 -20.19
N TYR A 442 3.03 -1.24 -20.52
CA TYR A 442 2.15 -0.17 -20.99
C TYR A 442 2.64 0.35 -22.33
N SER A 443 1.69 0.58 -23.25
CA SER A 443 1.96 1.09 -24.60
C SER A 443 0.78 1.94 -25.08
N ALA A 444 0.92 2.55 -26.23
CA ALA A 444 -0.15 3.31 -26.88
C ALA A 444 -1.43 2.50 -27.10
N SER A 445 -1.33 1.18 -27.31
CA SER A 445 -2.48 0.28 -27.47
C SER A 445 -3.22 -0.03 -26.17
N SER A 446 -2.64 0.27 -25.01
CA SER A 446 -3.26 -0.01 -23.71
C SER A 446 -4.35 1.00 -23.32
N ARG A 447 -4.64 2.00 -24.12
CA ARG A 447 -5.64 3.03 -23.84
C ARG A 447 -7.06 2.53 -24.09
N LEU A 448 -7.95 2.78 -23.11
CA LEU A 448 -9.37 2.45 -23.18
C LEU A 448 -10.21 3.61 -22.63
N THR A 449 -10.71 4.48 -23.52
CA THR A 449 -11.40 5.72 -23.20
C THR A 449 -12.87 5.74 -23.60
N LYS A 450 -13.40 4.70 -24.27
CA LYS A 450 -14.76 4.67 -24.84
C LYS A 450 -15.61 3.57 -24.24
N GLY A 451 -16.89 3.84 -24.09
CA GLY A 451 -17.89 2.86 -23.68
C GLY A 451 -17.89 2.56 -22.18
N LEU A 452 -17.17 3.32 -21.38
CA LEU A 452 -17.11 3.23 -19.92
C LEU A 452 -18.34 3.87 -19.28
N ALA A 453 -18.71 3.38 -18.09
CA ALA A 453 -19.78 3.95 -17.28
C ALA A 453 -19.27 4.91 -16.21
N LEU A 454 -18.04 4.69 -15.70
CA LEU A 454 -17.34 5.59 -14.80
C LEU A 454 -16.50 6.60 -15.57
N ALA A 455 -16.34 7.80 -15.05
CA ALA A 455 -15.62 8.89 -15.70
C ALA A 455 -14.09 8.72 -15.65
N TYR A 456 -13.55 8.02 -14.65
CA TYR A 456 -12.10 7.91 -14.41
C TYR A 456 -11.39 9.26 -14.51
N ALA A 457 -12.00 10.29 -13.90
CA ALA A 457 -11.55 11.68 -14.04
C ALA A 457 -10.07 11.87 -13.66
N SER A 458 -9.62 11.20 -12.62
CA SER A 458 -8.22 11.23 -12.17
C SER A 458 -7.23 10.54 -13.13
N ASP A 459 -7.71 9.82 -14.14
CA ASP A 459 -6.93 9.09 -15.14
C ASP A 459 -7.23 9.59 -16.57
N GLY A 460 -7.71 10.83 -16.68
CA GLY A 460 -8.03 11.46 -17.99
C GLY A 460 -9.11 10.72 -18.77
N GLY A 461 -10.03 10.03 -18.09
CA GLY A 461 -11.09 9.23 -18.73
C GLY A 461 -10.60 7.90 -19.31
N ASP A 462 -9.42 7.43 -18.92
CA ASP A 462 -8.78 6.25 -19.51
C ASP A 462 -8.70 5.10 -18.48
N PHE A 463 -9.49 4.06 -18.70
CA PHE A 463 -9.46 2.86 -17.86
C PHE A 463 -8.10 2.13 -17.96
N GLY A 464 -7.42 2.21 -19.11
CA GLY A 464 -6.06 1.68 -19.28
C GLY A 464 -5.08 2.33 -18.33
N GLN A 465 -5.09 3.67 -18.21
CA GLN A 465 -4.28 4.36 -17.22
C GLN A 465 -4.68 3.99 -15.78
N ALA A 466 -5.98 3.89 -15.51
CA ALA A 466 -6.49 3.52 -14.18
C ALA A 466 -5.94 2.16 -13.71
N VAL A 467 -6.01 1.11 -14.53
CA VAL A 467 -5.51 -0.21 -14.13
C VAL A 467 -3.98 -0.29 -14.08
N HIS A 468 -3.28 0.55 -14.87
CA HIS A 468 -1.83 0.65 -14.86
C HIS A 468 -1.27 1.49 -13.69
N ARG A 469 -2.13 2.12 -12.86
CA ARG A 469 -1.69 2.65 -11.56
C ARG A 469 -0.99 1.58 -10.72
N CYS A 470 -1.39 0.31 -10.84
CA CYS A 470 -0.71 -0.77 -10.16
C CYS A 470 0.67 -1.03 -10.77
N THR A 471 1.72 -0.54 -10.12
CA THR A 471 3.13 -0.73 -10.51
C THR A 471 3.77 -1.99 -9.91
N GLY A 472 2.98 -2.83 -9.23
CA GLY A 472 3.52 -4.06 -8.63
C GLY A 472 4.15 -3.88 -7.24
N VAL A 473 4.08 -2.71 -6.62
CA VAL A 473 4.65 -2.38 -5.28
C VAL A 473 4.33 -3.44 -4.19
N GLY A 474 3.21 -4.16 -4.32
CA GLY A 474 2.87 -5.27 -3.44
C GLY A 474 2.39 -4.89 -2.03
N LYS A 475 2.12 -3.61 -1.73
CA LYS A 475 1.57 -3.17 -0.43
C LYS A 475 0.29 -3.93 -0.05
N CYS A 476 -0.49 -4.39 -1.04
CA CYS A 476 -1.68 -5.23 -0.85
C CYS A 476 -1.38 -6.63 -0.26
N ARG A 477 -0.13 -7.04 -0.20
CA ARG A 477 0.32 -8.29 0.43
C ARG A 477 0.86 -8.10 1.84
N ALA A 478 1.14 -6.87 2.25
CA ALA A 478 1.66 -6.56 3.57
C ALA A 478 0.63 -6.83 4.67
N ASP A 479 1.12 -7.23 5.85
CA ASP A 479 0.34 -7.15 7.07
C ASP A 479 0.17 -5.67 7.44
N ASN A 480 -1.06 -5.16 7.34
CA ASN A 480 -1.39 -3.76 7.60
C ASN A 480 -1.88 -3.53 9.04
N SER A 481 -1.87 -4.54 9.91
CA SER A 481 -2.36 -4.43 11.29
C SER A 481 -1.63 -3.35 12.09
N GLY A 482 -0.32 -3.26 11.95
CA GLY A 482 0.51 -2.28 12.63
C GLY A 482 0.38 -0.84 12.10
N SER A 483 -0.10 -0.65 10.86
CA SER A 483 -0.25 0.68 10.24
C SER A 483 -1.67 1.23 10.26
N GLY A 484 -2.64 0.50 10.84
CA GLY A 484 -4.06 0.90 10.84
C GLY A 484 -4.76 0.78 9.48
N GLY A 485 -4.09 0.22 8.45
CA GLY A 485 -4.62 0.11 7.10
C GLY A 485 -5.68 -0.98 6.92
N VAL A 486 -6.44 -0.89 5.83
CA VAL A 486 -7.53 -1.81 5.47
C VAL A 486 -7.15 -2.77 4.34
N MET A 487 -6.27 -2.38 3.44
CA MET A 487 -5.91 -3.11 2.22
C MET A 487 -5.12 -4.38 2.52
N CYS A 488 -5.27 -5.48 1.88
CA CYS A 488 -6.33 -6.04 1.06
C CYS A 488 -6.97 -7.21 1.85
N PRO A 489 -8.21 -7.09 2.35
CA PRO A 489 -8.76 -8.08 3.28
C PRO A 489 -8.83 -9.50 2.71
N SER A 490 -9.19 -9.65 1.43
CA SER A 490 -9.27 -10.96 0.78
C SER A 490 -7.91 -11.65 0.70
N TYR A 491 -6.84 -10.91 0.38
CA TYR A 491 -5.49 -11.48 0.40
C TYR A 491 -5.07 -11.88 1.82
N GLN A 492 -5.37 -11.06 2.83
CA GLN A 492 -5.03 -11.37 4.22
C GLN A 492 -5.70 -12.68 4.67
N ALA A 493 -6.93 -12.95 4.22
CA ALA A 493 -7.65 -14.18 4.56
C ALA A 493 -7.18 -15.42 3.75
N THR A 494 -6.82 -15.25 2.49
CA THR A 494 -6.55 -16.41 1.59
C THR A 494 -5.07 -16.64 1.30
N LYS A 495 -4.24 -15.59 1.44
CA LYS A 495 -2.83 -15.58 1.03
C LYS A 495 -2.58 -15.95 -0.45
N GLU A 496 -3.65 -15.88 -1.29
CA GLU A 496 -3.56 -16.16 -2.72
C GLU A 496 -3.30 -14.87 -3.50
N GLU A 497 -2.32 -14.87 -4.41
CA GLU A 497 -1.97 -13.70 -5.23
C GLU A 497 -3.15 -13.20 -6.06
N ILE A 498 -3.97 -14.09 -6.61
CA ILE A 498 -5.15 -13.75 -7.40
C ILE A 498 -6.16 -12.90 -6.60
N HIS A 499 -6.17 -13.00 -5.29
CA HIS A 499 -7.04 -12.23 -4.40
C HIS A 499 -6.41 -10.94 -3.88
N SER A 500 -5.19 -10.62 -4.30
CA SER A 500 -4.56 -9.32 -4.03
C SER A 500 -5.03 -8.25 -5.02
N THR A 501 -4.91 -6.97 -4.63
CA THR A 501 -5.14 -5.85 -5.56
C THR A 501 -4.21 -5.94 -6.77
N ARG A 502 -2.95 -6.33 -6.56
CA ARG A 502 -1.94 -6.50 -7.61
C ARG A 502 -2.32 -7.60 -8.60
N GLY A 503 -2.71 -8.78 -8.12
CA GLY A 503 -3.13 -9.89 -8.97
C GLY A 503 -4.34 -9.55 -9.83
N ARG A 504 -5.35 -8.88 -9.24
CA ARG A 504 -6.53 -8.37 -9.96
C ARG A 504 -6.16 -7.34 -11.00
N ALA A 505 -5.34 -6.35 -10.64
CA ALA A 505 -4.91 -5.30 -11.57
C ALA A 505 -4.17 -5.90 -12.77
N ARG A 506 -3.33 -6.92 -12.55
CA ARG A 506 -2.62 -7.60 -13.64
C ARG A 506 -3.58 -8.20 -14.66
N LEU A 507 -4.62 -8.91 -14.22
CA LEU A 507 -5.63 -9.46 -15.13
C LEU A 507 -6.40 -8.38 -15.91
N LEU A 508 -6.68 -7.24 -15.26
CA LEU A 508 -7.33 -6.12 -15.94
C LEU A 508 -6.41 -5.43 -16.95
N GLN A 509 -5.10 -5.38 -16.68
CA GLN A 509 -4.09 -4.91 -17.64
C GLN A 509 -4.07 -5.79 -18.90
N GLU A 510 -4.18 -7.11 -18.76
CA GLU A 510 -4.29 -8.02 -19.91
C GLU A 510 -5.52 -7.72 -20.81
N ILE A 511 -6.66 -7.32 -20.21
CA ILE A 511 -7.84 -6.93 -20.97
C ILE A 511 -7.56 -5.70 -21.84
N VAL A 512 -6.94 -4.67 -21.28
CA VAL A 512 -6.70 -3.40 -21.97
C VAL A 512 -5.54 -3.49 -22.94
N ASN A 513 -4.54 -4.32 -22.69
CA ASN A 513 -3.41 -4.54 -23.59
C ASN A 513 -3.80 -5.34 -24.83
N GLY A 514 -4.89 -6.10 -24.79
CA GLY A 514 -5.38 -6.85 -25.94
C GLY A 514 -4.50 -8.01 -26.38
N GLU A 515 -3.49 -8.38 -25.61
CA GLU A 515 -2.50 -9.41 -25.96
C GLU A 515 -2.98 -10.83 -25.69
N SER A 516 -4.04 -10.99 -24.91
CA SER A 516 -4.57 -12.29 -24.54
C SER A 516 -6.04 -12.46 -24.95
N ALA A 517 -6.52 -13.71 -25.00
CA ALA A 517 -7.94 -14.01 -25.16
C ALA A 517 -8.80 -13.61 -23.94
N ILE A 518 -8.26 -12.84 -23.00
CA ILE A 518 -8.95 -12.39 -21.81
C ILE A 518 -9.86 -11.21 -22.13
N SER A 519 -11.12 -11.32 -21.72
CA SER A 519 -12.17 -10.31 -21.92
C SER A 519 -12.87 -9.99 -20.61
N TRP A 520 -13.72 -8.97 -20.61
CA TRP A 520 -14.56 -8.61 -19.44
C TRP A 520 -15.35 -9.78 -18.84
N SER A 521 -15.72 -10.77 -19.66
CA SER A 521 -16.52 -11.93 -19.26
C SER A 521 -15.71 -13.20 -19.06
N SER A 522 -14.38 -13.13 -19.09
CA SER A 522 -13.52 -14.30 -18.89
C SER A 522 -13.64 -14.85 -17.47
N PRO A 523 -13.76 -16.19 -17.29
CA PRO A 523 -13.89 -16.81 -15.98
C PRO A 523 -12.78 -16.40 -15.00
N ALA A 524 -11.52 -16.33 -15.45
CA ALA A 524 -10.37 -15.93 -14.61
C ALA A 524 -10.54 -14.51 -14.02
N VAL A 525 -11.11 -13.57 -14.80
CA VAL A 525 -11.37 -12.20 -14.32
C VAL A 525 -12.44 -12.21 -13.23
N HIS A 526 -13.51 -13.00 -13.43
CA HIS A 526 -14.58 -13.13 -12.45
C HIS A 526 -14.10 -13.82 -11.17
N GLU A 527 -13.32 -14.89 -11.28
CA GLU A 527 -12.72 -15.59 -10.16
C GLU A 527 -11.84 -14.63 -9.32
N ALA A 528 -10.95 -13.89 -9.97
CA ALA A 528 -10.09 -12.93 -9.30
C ALA A 528 -10.88 -11.81 -8.57
N LEU A 529 -11.97 -11.33 -9.18
CA LEU A 529 -12.79 -10.26 -8.64
C LEU A 529 -13.85 -10.74 -7.64
N ASP A 530 -14.20 -12.02 -7.62
CA ASP A 530 -15.25 -12.58 -6.77
C ASP A 530 -15.01 -12.24 -5.29
N LEU A 531 -13.82 -12.55 -4.78
CA LEU A 531 -13.45 -12.26 -3.39
C LEU A 531 -12.98 -10.80 -3.17
N CYS A 532 -13.16 -9.88 -4.12
CA CYS A 532 -12.97 -8.46 -3.86
C CYS A 532 -14.17 -7.89 -3.10
N LEU A 533 -13.93 -7.40 -1.88
CA LEU A 533 -14.96 -6.84 -1.01
C LEU A 533 -15.52 -5.49 -1.48
N SER A 534 -14.90 -4.85 -2.46
CA SER A 534 -15.19 -3.46 -2.84
C SER A 534 -15.08 -2.46 -1.66
N CYS A 535 -14.18 -2.73 -0.73
CA CYS A 535 -13.98 -1.97 0.51
C CYS A 535 -13.24 -0.63 0.32
N LYS A 536 -12.78 -0.32 -0.89
CA LYS A 536 -11.97 0.86 -1.24
C LYS A 536 -10.64 1.04 -0.48
N GLY A 537 -10.27 0.16 0.43
CA GLY A 537 -9.00 0.27 1.17
C GLY A 537 -7.78 0.44 0.25
N CYS A 538 -7.80 -0.11 -0.97
CA CYS A 538 -6.73 0.08 -1.92
C CYS A 538 -6.70 1.48 -2.57
N ALA A 539 -7.78 2.26 -2.55
CA ALA A 539 -7.77 3.62 -3.06
C ALA A 539 -6.93 4.57 -2.19
N SER A 540 -6.88 4.32 -0.87
CA SER A 540 -6.11 5.11 0.10
C SER A 540 -4.78 4.47 0.51
N ASP A 541 -4.79 3.17 0.82
CA ASP A 541 -3.62 2.49 1.39
C ASP A 541 -2.60 2.09 0.31
N CYS A 542 -3.04 1.93 -0.95
CA CYS A 542 -2.13 1.70 -2.05
C CYS A 542 -1.40 3.00 -2.39
N PRO A 543 -0.07 3.01 -2.37
CA PRO A 543 0.70 4.22 -2.67
C PRO A 543 0.38 4.83 -4.05
N THR A 544 0.00 3.97 -5.01
CA THR A 544 -0.38 4.39 -6.37
C THR A 544 -1.89 4.65 -6.55
N GLY A 545 -2.69 4.50 -5.49
CA GLY A 545 -4.12 4.82 -5.51
C GLY A 545 -4.96 3.93 -6.44
N THR A 546 -4.73 2.61 -6.43
CA THR A 546 -5.48 1.65 -7.25
C THR A 546 -6.88 1.46 -6.70
N ASP A 547 -7.93 1.95 -7.36
CA ASP A 547 -9.33 1.76 -6.90
C ASP A 547 -9.98 0.50 -7.51
N MET A 548 -9.65 -0.65 -6.96
CA MET A 548 -10.18 -1.93 -7.41
C MET A 548 -11.70 -2.05 -7.26
N ALA A 549 -12.32 -1.29 -6.36
CA ALA A 549 -13.77 -1.29 -6.20
C ALA A 549 -14.47 -0.71 -7.43
N SER A 550 -13.99 0.43 -7.93
CA SER A 550 -14.47 1.05 -9.17
C SER A 550 -14.18 0.17 -10.38
N TYR A 551 -12.99 -0.45 -10.44
CA TYR A 551 -12.65 -1.36 -11.55
C TYR A 551 -13.55 -2.60 -11.57
N LYS A 552 -13.84 -3.22 -10.42
CA LYS A 552 -14.79 -4.34 -10.31
C LYS A 552 -16.18 -3.92 -10.77
N ALA A 553 -16.65 -2.75 -10.35
CA ALA A 553 -17.96 -2.24 -10.75
C ALA A 553 -18.07 -2.06 -12.27
N GLU A 554 -17.04 -1.51 -12.92
CA GLU A 554 -16.98 -1.36 -14.38
C GLU A 554 -16.95 -2.73 -15.08
N VAL A 555 -16.11 -3.66 -14.63
CA VAL A 555 -16.06 -5.04 -15.19
C VAL A 555 -17.42 -5.71 -15.13
N LEU A 556 -18.10 -5.64 -13.99
CA LEU A 556 -19.44 -6.21 -13.83
C LEU A 556 -20.48 -5.51 -14.70
N HIS A 557 -20.34 -4.18 -14.91
CA HIS A 557 -21.18 -3.42 -15.83
C HIS A 557 -21.00 -3.91 -17.26
N GLN A 558 -19.78 -3.98 -17.76
CA GLN A 558 -19.47 -4.42 -19.11
C GLN A 558 -19.86 -5.89 -19.36
N THR A 559 -19.58 -6.77 -18.39
CA THR A 559 -19.90 -8.20 -18.48
C THR A 559 -21.39 -8.46 -18.63
N TYR A 560 -22.20 -7.76 -17.84
CA TYR A 560 -23.65 -8.00 -17.77
C TYR A 560 -24.47 -6.99 -18.58
N LYS A 561 -23.84 -6.21 -19.43
CA LYS A 561 -24.54 -5.32 -20.38
C LYS A 561 -25.43 -6.15 -21.29
N ARG A 562 -26.76 -5.95 -21.20
CA ARG A 562 -27.78 -6.70 -21.93
C ARG A 562 -27.80 -8.23 -21.67
N LYS A 563 -27.29 -8.68 -20.50
CA LYS A 563 -27.31 -10.08 -20.07
C LYS A 563 -28.03 -10.23 -18.74
N LEU A 564 -28.53 -11.44 -18.45
CA LEU A 564 -29.05 -11.77 -17.11
C LEU A 564 -27.91 -11.76 -16.10
N ARG A 565 -28.19 -11.20 -14.93
CA ARG A 565 -27.25 -11.06 -13.82
C ARG A 565 -27.43 -12.19 -12.80
N PRO A 566 -26.42 -12.47 -11.94
CA PRO A 566 -26.58 -13.34 -10.78
C PRO A 566 -27.77 -12.94 -9.90
N ARG A 567 -28.36 -13.91 -9.18
CA ARG A 567 -29.51 -13.67 -8.31
C ARG A 567 -29.25 -12.62 -7.23
N THR A 568 -28.02 -12.60 -6.68
CA THR A 568 -27.59 -11.63 -5.67
C THR A 568 -27.69 -10.20 -6.15
N HIS A 569 -27.49 -9.94 -7.44
CA HIS A 569 -27.65 -8.59 -8.01
C HIS A 569 -29.08 -8.06 -7.96
N TYR A 570 -30.10 -8.94 -7.88
CA TYR A 570 -31.51 -8.56 -7.76
C TYR A 570 -32.03 -8.64 -6.33
N SER A 571 -31.50 -9.55 -5.51
CA SER A 571 -31.85 -9.66 -4.11
C SER A 571 -31.11 -8.60 -3.26
N VAL A 572 -29.84 -8.75 -3.05
CA VAL A 572 -29.02 -7.86 -2.23
C VAL A 572 -28.74 -6.54 -2.96
N GLY A 573 -28.46 -6.58 -4.27
CA GLY A 573 -28.24 -5.37 -5.07
C GLY A 573 -29.45 -4.43 -5.17
N TRP A 574 -30.67 -4.93 -4.92
CA TRP A 574 -31.88 -4.11 -4.83
C TRP A 574 -32.42 -3.96 -3.40
N LEU A 575 -31.60 -4.21 -2.40
CA LEU A 575 -32.00 -4.16 -0.99
C LEU A 575 -32.78 -2.88 -0.62
N PRO A 576 -32.46 -1.66 -1.07
CA PRO A 576 -33.25 -0.48 -0.76
C PRO A 576 -34.73 -0.55 -1.22
N ARG A 577 -35.00 -1.25 -2.34
CA ARG A 577 -36.37 -1.48 -2.81
C ARG A 577 -37.10 -2.48 -1.93
N TRP A 578 -36.44 -3.57 -1.57
CA TRP A 578 -37.00 -4.58 -0.66
C TRP A 578 -37.18 -4.03 0.75
N ALA A 579 -36.27 -3.19 1.23
CA ALA A 579 -36.39 -2.51 2.50
C ALA A 579 -37.62 -1.61 2.56
N LYS A 580 -37.89 -0.85 1.50
CA LYS A 580 -39.11 -0.03 1.39
C LYS A 580 -40.37 -0.90 1.42
N ALA A 581 -40.39 -2.01 0.69
CA ALA A 581 -41.53 -2.94 0.66
C ALA A 581 -41.74 -3.64 2.01
N GLY A 582 -40.71 -4.19 2.64
CA GLY A 582 -40.76 -4.86 3.93
C GLY A 582 -41.15 -3.95 5.08
N SER A 583 -40.77 -2.68 5.02
CA SER A 583 -41.16 -1.68 6.04
C SER A 583 -42.61 -1.25 5.98
N ALA A 584 -43.36 -1.64 4.95
CA ALA A 584 -44.82 -1.44 4.94
C ALA A 584 -45.53 -2.35 5.97
N THR A 585 -45.01 -3.56 6.20
CA THR A 585 -45.52 -4.55 7.16
C THR A 585 -44.38 -5.17 7.99
N PRO A 586 -43.65 -4.38 8.80
CA PRO A 586 -42.40 -4.82 9.42
C PRO A 586 -42.57 -6.00 10.38
N ARG A 587 -43.70 -6.05 11.14
CA ARG A 587 -43.96 -7.17 12.06
C ARG A 587 -44.16 -8.49 11.33
N LEU A 588 -44.91 -8.49 10.22
CA LEU A 588 -45.11 -9.68 9.41
C LEU A 588 -43.80 -10.14 8.77
N ALA A 589 -43.05 -9.22 8.15
CA ALA A 589 -41.76 -9.52 7.52
C ALA A 589 -40.77 -10.13 8.56
N ASN A 590 -40.65 -9.53 9.73
CA ASN A 590 -39.74 -10.02 10.78
C ASN A 590 -40.18 -11.40 11.29
N THR A 591 -41.50 -11.61 11.52
CA THR A 591 -42.02 -12.90 11.97
C THR A 591 -41.76 -13.99 10.93
N MET A 592 -42.01 -13.71 9.65
CA MET A 592 -41.75 -14.67 8.57
C MET A 592 -40.26 -15.04 8.50
N MET A 593 -39.38 -14.05 8.58
CA MET A 593 -37.92 -14.27 8.51
C MET A 593 -37.35 -14.89 9.79
N SER A 594 -38.07 -14.89 10.92
CA SER A 594 -37.64 -15.63 12.13
C SER A 594 -37.84 -17.15 11.99
N TRP A 595 -38.77 -17.60 11.14
CA TRP A 595 -39.05 -19.03 10.94
C TRP A 595 -38.02 -19.65 10.01
N LYS A 596 -37.23 -20.59 10.48
CA LYS A 596 -36.19 -21.30 9.69
C LYS A 596 -36.74 -21.91 8.41
N ALA A 597 -37.99 -22.45 8.45
CA ALA A 597 -38.69 -23.05 7.31
C ALA A 597 -38.99 -22.04 6.17
N VAL A 598 -39.10 -20.76 6.48
CA VAL A 598 -39.28 -19.68 5.48
C VAL A 598 -37.95 -19.03 5.12
N ARG A 599 -37.15 -18.73 6.14
CA ARG A 599 -35.86 -18.03 5.96
C ARG A 599 -34.88 -18.80 5.07
N ILE A 600 -34.65 -20.08 5.37
CA ILE A 600 -33.63 -20.85 4.65
C ILE A 600 -33.92 -20.96 3.14
N PRO A 601 -35.17 -21.35 2.69
CA PRO A 601 -35.51 -21.32 1.28
C PRO A 601 -35.40 -19.92 0.65
N ALA A 602 -35.84 -18.88 1.36
CA ALA A 602 -35.77 -17.50 0.88
C ALA A 602 -34.32 -17.05 0.64
N LEU A 603 -33.39 -17.30 1.59
CA LEU A 603 -31.97 -17.00 1.46
C LEU A 603 -31.33 -17.77 0.30
N LYS A 604 -31.63 -19.08 0.16
CA LYS A 604 -31.16 -19.89 -0.97
C LYS A 604 -31.62 -19.34 -2.32
N ALA A 605 -32.90 -18.95 -2.42
CA ALA A 605 -33.45 -18.36 -3.64
C ALA A 605 -32.81 -17.01 -3.95
N ALA A 606 -32.50 -16.24 -2.92
CA ALA A 606 -31.82 -14.95 -3.01
C ALA A 606 -30.30 -15.05 -3.34
N GLY A 607 -29.69 -16.26 -3.26
CA GLY A 607 -28.24 -16.45 -3.41
C GLY A 607 -27.44 -16.03 -2.18
N VAL A 608 -28.08 -15.90 -1.04
CA VAL A 608 -27.49 -15.52 0.25
C VAL A 608 -27.08 -16.77 1.03
N ASP A 609 -25.98 -16.69 1.81
CA ASP A 609 -25.54 -17.78 2.67
C ASP A 609 -26.57 -18.03 3.79
N THR A 610 -26.97 -19.29 3.97
CA THR A 610 -28.05 -19.65 4.91
C THR A 610 -27.65 -19.52 6.39
N ARG A 611 -26.38 -19.37 6.69
CA ARG A 611 -25.86 -19.09 8.04
C ARG A 611 -26.09 -17.64 8.45
N ARG A 612 -26.21 -16.73 7.48
CA ARG A 612 -26.45 -15.31 7.74
C ARG A 612 -27.86 -15.04 8.24
N GLN A 613 -27.93 -14.04 9.10
CA GLN A 613 -29.19 -13.52 9.57
C GLN A 613 -29.58 -12.27 8.79
N MET A 614 -30.86 -12.12 8.47
CA MET A 614 -31.37 -10.88 7.87
C MET A 614 -31.63 -9.86 8.97
N PRO A 615 -31.22 -8.60 8.80
CA PRO A 615 -31.52 -7.54 9.74
C PRO A 615 -33.04 -7.37 9.92
N ALA A 616 -33.47 -7.17 11.15
CA ALA A 616 -34.90 -6.96 11.46
C ALA A 616 -35.35 -5.54 11.07
N PHE A 617 -36.50 -5.43 10.41
CA PHE A 617 -37.10 -4.13 10.11
C PHE A 617 -37.50 -3.40 11.38
N ALA A 618 -37.20 -2.11 11.45
CA ALA A 618 -37.68 -1.26 12.52
C ALA A 618 -39.21 -1.13 12.48
N ARG A 619 -39.85 -1.00 13.66
CA ARG A 619 -41.32 -0.85 13.75
C ARG A 619 -41.85 0.37 13.03
N HIS A 620 -41.05 1.46 13.05
CA HIS A 620 -41.30 2.71 12.35
C HIS A 620 -40.01 3.17 11.70
N THR A 621 -40.13 3.67 10.48
CA THR A 621 -38.97 4.27 9.80
C THR A 621 -38.61 5.60 10.45
N PHE A 622 -37.32 5.96 10.45
CA PHE A 622 -36.88 7.26 10.98
C PHE A 622 -37.61 8.44 10.33
N ARG A 623 -37.76 8.45 9.02
CA ARG A 623 -38.43 9.53 8.30
C ARG A 623 -39.86 9.73 8.74
N LYS A 624 -40.59 8.64 9.05
CA LYS A 624 -41.96 8.73 9.59
C LYS A 624 -42.00 9.32 11.01
N THR A 625 -41.05 8.92 11.86
CA THR A 625 -40.94 9.44 13.23
C THR A 625 -40.50 10.91 13.19
N PHE A 626 -39.48 11.25 12.41
CA PHE A 626 -38.97 12.63 12.28
C PHE A 626 -40.09 13.60 11.86
N ARG A 627 -40.83 13.28 10.80
CA ARG A 627 -41.92 14.12 10.32
C ARG A 627 -43.05 14.30 11.33
N ARG A 628 -43.36 13.25 12.10
CA ARG A 628 -44.35 13.34 13.16
C ARG A 628 -43.88 14.25 14.29
N THR A 629 -42.59 14.27 14.60
CA THR A 629 -42.04 15.05 15.71
C THR A 629 -41.76 16.48 15.34
N PHE A 630 -41.24 16.72 14.12
CA PHE A 630 -40.75 18.02 13.69
C PHE A 630 -41.53 18.65 12.51
N GLY A 631 -42.53 17.94 11.96
CA GLY A 631 -43.34 18.40 10.81
C GLY A 631 -42.66 18.14 9.45
N ASP A 632 -43.38 18.47 8.39
CA ASP A 632 -42.88 18.37 7.01
C ASP A 632 -42.08 19.63 6.57
N SER A 633 -41.90 20.60 7.45
CA SER A 633 -41.35 21.88 7.07
C SER A 633 -39.83 21.84 6.88
N ALA A 634 -39.43 22.22 5.68
CA ALA A 634 -38.05 22.60 5.33
C ALA A 634 -37.66 23.97 5.94
N VAL A 635 -38.45 24.54 6.85
CA VAL A 635 -38.20 25.88 7.40
C VAL A 635 -37.84 25.76 8.87
N SER A 636 -36.70 26.37 9.22
CA SER A 636 -36.17 26.49 10.57
C SER A 636 -37.21 27.17 11.51
N THR A 637 -37.52 26.49 12.62
CA THR A 637 -38.29 27.07 13.72
C THR A 637 -37.43 27.34 14.96
N SER A 638 -36.14 26.95 14.92
CA SER A 638 -35.28 26.92 16.11
C SER A 638 -34.16 27.97 16.12
N GLY A 639 -33.95 28.71 15.02
CA GLY A 639 -32.86 29.71 14.92
C GLY A 639 -31.43 29.14 14.83
N GLY A 640 -31.27 27.81 14.74
CA GLY A 640 -29.99 27.13 14.59
C GLY A 640 -29.44 27.18 13.16
N LYS A 641 -28.15 26.83 12.98
CA LYS A 641 -27.49 26.71 11.69
C LYS A 641 -28.14 25.57 10.87
N PRO A 642 -28.58 25.80 9.63
CA PRO A 642 -29.23 24.77 8.83
C PRO A 642 -28.24 23.67 8.47
N VAL A 643 -28.69 22.40 8.55
CA VAL A 643 -27.92 21.23 8.13
C VAL A 643 -28.86 20.19 7.55
N VAL A 644 -28.48 19.55 6.44
CA VAL A 644 -29.26 18.44 5.88
C VAL A 644 -28.68 17.13 6.39
N VAL A 645 -29.51 16.31 7.01
CA VAL A 645 -29.15 14.94 7.39
C VAL A 645 -29.52 14.02 6.23
N PHE A 646 -28.54 13.39 5.62
CA PHE A 646 -28.76 12.38 4.59
C PHE A 646 -29.14 11.06 5.23
N VAL A 647 -30.43 10.74 5.15
CA VAL A 647 -30.99 9.52 5.75
C VAL A 647 -30.94 8.39 4.74
N ASP A 648 -29.95 7.53 4.88
CA ASP A 648 -29.77 6.35 4.03
C ASP A 648 -30.83 5.26 4.29
N SER A 649 -30.85 4.23 3.42
CA SER A 649 -31.85 3.16 3.49
C SER A 649 -31.65 2.25 4.71
N PHE A 650 -30.41 2.01 5.16
CA PHE A 650 -30.14 1.14 6.30
C PHE A 650 -30.59 1.81 7.59
N THR A 651 -30.17 3.04 7.80
CA THR A 651 -30.57 3.85 8.96
C THR A 651 -32.07 4.06 9.00
N ASN A 652 -32.71 4.36 7.87
CA ASN A 652 -34.16 4.61 7.83
C ASN A 652 -35.01 3.37 8.20
N HIS A 653 -34.62 2.19 7.70
CA HIS A 653 -35.45 0.99 7.73
C HIS A 653 -35.06 -0.02 8.82
N PHE A 654 -33.81 -0.03 9.26
CA PHE A 654 -33.27 -1.05 10.16
C PHE A 654 -32.73 -0.47 11.48
N ALA A 655 -32.14 0.75 11.46
CA ALA A 655 -31.50 1.34 12.63
C ALA A 655 -31.89 2.83 12.83
N PRO A 656 -33.21 3.16 12.96
CA PRO A 656 -33.66 4.55 13.08
C PRO A 656 -33.10 5.30 14.29
N GLN A 657 -32.76 4.58 15.38
CA GLN A 657 -32.19 5.15 16.60
C GLN A 657 -30.83 5.87 16.33
N VAL A 658 -30.07 5.43 15.32
CA VAL A 658 -28.81 6.09 14.94
C VAL A 658 -29.09 7.49 14.39
N ALA A 659 -30.11 7.64 13.54
CA ALA A 659 -30.49 8.95 13.02
C ALA A 659 -31.16 9.84 14.09
N ASP A 660 -31.92 9.25 15.02
CA ASP A 660 -32.46 10.01 16.17
C ASP A 660 -31.32 10.54 17.03
N ALA A 661 -30.30 9.74 17.29
CA ALA A 661 -29.10 10.13 18.01
C ALA A 661 -28.31 11.23 17.25
N THR A 662 -28.12 11.07 15.94
CA THR A 662 -27.44 12.08 15.09
C THR A 662 -28.15 13.44 15.17
N VAL A 663 -29.49 13.46 15.06
CA VAL A 663 -30.29 14.68 15.20
C VAL A 663 -30.15 15.29 16.59
N ALA A 664 -30.12 14.48 17.66
CA ALA A 664 -29.92 14.97 19.02
C ALA A 664 -28.56 15.64 19.21
N VAL A 665 -27.48 15.01 18.70
CA VAL A 665 -26.11 15.55 18.79
C VAL A 665 -26.00 16.86 17.99
N LEU A 666 -26.48 16.89 16.75
CA LEU A 666 -26.46 18.11 15.91
C LEU A 666 -27.20 19.28 16.58
N ARG A 667 -28.36 19.03 17.19
CA ARG A 667 -29.10 20.06 17.93
C ARG A 667 -28.34 20.56 19.14
N SER A 668 -27.67 19.67 19.89
CA SER A 668 -26.84 20.09 21.01
C SER A 668 -25.69 21.00 20.59
N ALA A 669 -25.24 20.85 19.35
CA ALA A 669 -24.19 21.67 18.75
C ALA A 669 -24.73 22.96 18.06
N GLY A 670 -26.01 23.28 18.22
CA GLY A 670 -26.60 24.49 17.68
C GLY A 670 -27.06 24.43 16.23
N PHE A 671 -27.11 23.23 15.64
CA PHE A 671 -27.63 23.03 14.29
C PHE A 671 -29.17 22.84 14.28
N ASP A 672 -29.76 23.12 13.12
CA ASP A 672 -31.17 22.84 12.79
C ASP A 672 -31.25 21.74 11.72
N PRO A 673 -31.30 20.44 12.14
CA PRO A 673 -31.29 19.31 11.23
C PRO A 673 -32.58 19.22 10.40
N ARG A 674 -32.42 19.09 9.09
CA ARG A 674 -33.48 18.87 8.11
C ARG A 674 -33.25 17.54 7.38
N ILE A 675 -34.28 17.00 6.75
CA ILE A 675 -34.19 15.83 5.89
C ILE A 675 -34.73 16.14 4.50
N THR A 676 -34.25 15.46 3.48
CA THR A 676 -34.78 15.58 2.11
C THR A 676 -36.29 15.31 2.06
N ARG A 677 -37.00 15.93 1.12
CA ARG A 677 -38.47 15.74 0.96
C ARG A 677 -38.80 14.29 0.68
N HIS A 678 -38.04 13.60 -0.16
CA HIS A 678 -38.22 12.18 -0.47
C HIS A 678 -37.05 11.38 0.07
N GLN A 679 -37.22 10.07 0.19
CA GLN A 679 -36.11 9.19 0.52
C GLN A 679 -35.24 8.98 -0.70
N GLU A 680 -34.02 9.45 -0.61
CA GLU A 680 -33.00 9.23 -1.63
C GLU A 680 -32.13 8.02 -1.26
N CYS A 681 -31.47 7.44 -2.26
CA CYS A 681 -30.57 6.31 -2.07
C CYS A 681 -29.23 6.60 -2.78
N CYS A 682 -28.13 6.43 -2.08
CA CYS A 682 -26.78 6.62 -2.63
C CYS A 682 -26.43 5.67 -3.81
N GLY A 683 -27.22 4.62 -4.04
CA GLY A 683 -27.01 3.70 -5.15
C GLY A 683 -25.89 2.68 -4.93
N LEU A 684 -25.23 2.63 -3.77
CA LEU A 684 -24.11 1.73 -3.50
C LEU A 684 -24.39 0.25 -3.84
N PRO A 685 -25.53 -0.36 -3.50
CA PRO A 685 -25.83 -1.74 -3.89
C PRO A 685 -25.86 -1.97 -5.41
N TRP A 686 -26.23 -0.94 -6.18
CA TRP A 686 -26.16 -0.98 -7.66
C TRP A 686 -24.73 -0.84 -8.15
N ILE A 687 -23.91 0.02 -7.50
CA ILE A 687 -22.49 0.19 -7.82
C ILE A 687 -21.73 -1.12 -7.58
N SER A 688 -21.85 -1.69 -6.38
CA SER A 688 -21.13 -2.91 -5.99
C SER A 688 -21.49 -4.13 -6.84
N THR A 689 -22.65 -4.13 -7.47
CA THR A 689 -23.11 -5.18 -8.39
C THR A 689 -22.97 -4.80 -9.87
N GLY A 690 -22.29 -3.70 -10.19
CA GLY A 690 -22.04 -3.24 -11.56
C GLY A 690 -23.32 -2.84 -12.33
N GLN A 691 -24.36 -2.38 -11.66
CA GLN A 691 -25.58 -1.87 -12.26
C GLN A 691 -25.50 -0.33 -12.40
N LEU A 692 -24.42 0.15 -13.05
CA LEU A 692 -23.99 1.56 -13.02
C LEU A 692 -25.03 2.53 -13.60
N ASP A 693 -25.76 2.15 -14.66
CA ASP A 693 -26.87 2.97 -15.19
C ASP A 693 -27.97 3.19 -14.14
N GLY A 694 -28.26 2.12 -13.38
CA GLY A 694 -29.22 2.18 -12.28
C GLY A 694 -28.75 3.03 -11.09
N ALA A 695 -27.45 3.00 -10.81
CA ALA A 695 -26.80 3.85 -9.83
C ALA A 695 -26.83 5.33 -10.25
N ALA A 696 -26.39 5.63 -11.46
CA ALA A 696 -26.38 7.00 -12.02
C ALA A 696 -27.77 7.65 -11.97
N LYS A 697 -28.83 6.88 -12.29
CA LYS A 697 -30.20 7.40 -12.19
C LYS A 697 -30.56 7.82 -10.76
N ARG A 698 -30.14 7.05 -9.74
CA ARG A 698 -30.43 7.38 -8.33
C ARG A 698 -29.60 8.56 -7.85
N LEU A 699 -28.35 8.59 -8.26
CA LEU A 699 -27.46 9.70 -7.93
C LEU A 699 -27.94 11.02 -8.53
N ARG A 700 -28.49 11.02 -9.78
CA ARG A 700 -29.12 12.22 -10.34
C ARG A 700 -30.30 12.69 -9.50
N SER A 701 -31.22 11.78 -9.14
CA SER A 701 -32.35 12.12 -8.26
C SER A 701 -31.89 12.69 -6.92
N MET A 702 -30.78 12.18 -6.39
CA MET A 702 -30.20 12.67 -5.14
C MET A 702 -29.56 14.05 -5.31
N VAL A 703 -28.85 14.29 -6.42
CA VAL A 703 -28.32 15.62 -6.76
C VAL A 703 -29.47 16.61 -6.87
N ASP A 704 -30.56 16.29 -7.61
CA ASP A 704 -31.74 17.14 -7.73
C ASP A 704 -32.35 17.50 -6.37
N ALA A 705 -32.25 16.58 -5.38
CA ALA A 705 -32.78 16.81 -4.03
C ALA A 705 -31.88 17.62 -3.11
N LEU A 706 -30.57 17.65 -3.36
CA LEU A 706 -29.54 18.20 -2.46
C LEU A 706 -28.79 19.42 -3.01
N ALA A 707 -28.78 19.62 -4.34
CA ALA A 707 -27.94 20.64 -4.98
C ALA A 707 -28.29 22.07 -4.50
N THR A 708 -29.56 22.41 -4.29
CA THR A 708 -29.97 23.74 -3.83
C THR A 708 -29.38 24.06 -2.45
N ASP A 709 -29.44 23.13 -1.52
CA ASP A 709 -28.86 23.29 -0.19
C ASP A 709 -27.33 23.35 -0.27
N ALA A 710 -26.70 22.48 -1.03
CA ALA A 710 -25.25 22.43 -1.22
C ALA A 710 -24.70 23.73 -1.83
N LEU A 711 -25.33 24.25 -2.89
CA LEU A 711 -24.96 25.51 -3.54
C LEU A 711 -25.16 26.71 -2.63
N SER A 712 -26.09 26.61 -1.67
CA SER A 712 -26.32 27.64 -0.65
C SER A 712 -25.36 27.52 0.54
N GLY A 713 -24.39 26.59 0.50
CA GLY A 713 -23.41 26.39 1.57
C GLY A 713 -23.95 25.61 2.78
N VAL A 714 -25.11 24.95 2.66
CA VAL A 714 -25.68 24.14 3.73
C VAL A 714 -24.99 22.78 3.75
N PRO A 715 -24.35 22.38 4.87
CA PRO A 715 -23.69 21.06 4.98
C PRO A 715 -24.68 19.89 4.88
N ILE A 716 -24.20 18.78 4.32
CA ILE A 716 -24.94 17.53 4.21
C ILE A 716 -24.24 16.49 5.09
N VAL A 717 -24.83 16.11 6.21
CA VAL A 717 -24.28 15.11 7.13
C VAL A 717 -24.71 13.73 6.70
N GLY A 718 -23.74 12.89 6.31
CA GLY A 718 -23.95 11.48 6.07
C GLY A 718 -23.88 10.67 7.37
N ILE A 719 -24.82 9.72 7.57
CA ILE A 719 -24.87 8.86 8.74
C ILE A 719 -24.12 7.55 8.48
N GLU A 720 -24.49 6.84 7.42
CA GLU A 720 -23.86 5.58 7.04
C GLU A 720 -22.56 5.87 6.26
N PRO A 721 -21.38 5.47 6.77
CA PRO A 721 -20.10 5.80 6.14
C PRO A 721 -19.99 5.36 4.68
N SER A 722 -20.56 4.22 4.33
CA SER A 722 -20.53 3.72 2.96
C SER A 722 -21.34 4.59 2.00
N CYS A 723 -22.44 5.17 2.45
CA CYS A 723 -23.25 6.10 1.67
C CYS A 723 -22.59 7.48 1.57
N THR A 724 -21.97 7.96 2.66
CA THR A 724 -21.20 9.21 2.69
C THR A 724 -20.04 9.15 1.70
N ALA A 725 -19.34 8.02 1.66
CA ALA A 725 -18.26 7.80 0.70
C ALA A 725 -18.74 7.87 -0.76
N VAL A 726 -19.91 7.32 -1.07
CA VAL A 726 -20.49 7.42 -2.43
C VAL A 726 -20.77 8.89 -2.80
N LEU A 727 -21.30 9.70 -1.88
CA LEU A 727 -21.56 11.11 -2.16
C LEU A 727 -20.25 11.88 -2.40
N ARG A 728 -19.16 11.50 -1.73
CA ARG A 728 -17.85 12.16 -1.87
C ARG A 728 -17.05 11.72 -3.08
N HIS A 729 -17.26 10.50 -3.58
CA HIS A 729 -16.41 9.92 -4.61
C HIS A 729 -17.21 9.47 -5.85
N GLU A 730 -18.02 8.39 -5.74
CA GLU A 730 -18.71 7.83 -6.92
C GLU A 730 -19.75 8.76 -7.54
N LEU A 731 -20.24 9.70 -6.78
CA LEU A 731 -21.20 10.68 -7.29
C LEU A 731 -20.66 11.43 -8.50
N THR A 732 -19.47 12.00 -8.39
CA THR A 732 -18.82 12.76 -9.48
C THR A 732 -18.32 11.86 -10.62
N GLU A 733 -17.99 10.61 -10.32
CA GLU A 733 -17.59 9.61 -11.32
C GLU A 733 -18.77 9.12 -12.20
N LEU A 734 -20.00 9.08 -11.63
CA LEU A 734 -21.19 8.59 -12.34
C LEU A 734 -22.12 9.70 -12.83
N VAL A 735 -22.05 10.87 -12.23
CA VAL A 735 -22.87 12.05 -12.57
C VAL A 735 -21.98 13.28 -12.54
N PRO A 736 -21.11 13.45 -13.56
CA PRO A 736 -20.25 14.63 -13.61
C PRO A 736 -21.08 15.91 -13.80
N GLY A 737 -20.63 17.00 -13.19
CA GLY A 737 -21.25 18.33 -13.28
C GLY A 737 -21.14 19.12 -11.99
N ASP A 738 -21.38 20.44 -12.07
CA ASP A 738 -21.16 21.38 -10.98
C ASP A 738 -22.07 21.11 -9.76
N ASP A 739 -23.32 20.73 -10.00
CA ASP A 739 -24.28 20.39 -8.94
C ASP A 739 -23.83 19.15 -8.15
N ALA A 740 -23.37 18.10 -8.84
CA ALA A 740 -22.83 16.92 -8.21
C ALA A 740 -21.54 17.22 -7.44
N ALA A 741 -20.67 18.05 -7.99
CA ALA A 741 -19.46 18.51 -7.33
C ALA A 741 -19.78 19.35 -6.08
N ALA A 742 -20.82 20.21 -6.12
CA ALA A 742 -21.28 20.97 -4.96
C ALA A 742 -21.82 20.05 -3.86
N VAL A 743 -22.65 19.06 -4.20
CA VAL A 743 -23.16 18.04 -3.24
C VAL A 743 -22.00 17.25 -2.63
N SER A 744 -21.03 16.86 -3.45
CA SER A 744 -19.85 16.11 -2.97
C SER A 744 -19.06 16.93 -1.94
N ARG A 745 -18.76 18.20 -2.24
CA ARG A 745 -18.03 19.10 -1.31
C ARG A 745 -18.81 19.44 -0.05
N ALA A 746 -20.13 19.58 -0.14
CA ALA A 746 -21.00 19.88 1.02
C ALA A 746 -21.21 18.66 1.93
N THR A 747 -20.86 17.45 1.47
CA THR A 747 -21.05 16.22 2.24
C THR A 747 -19.94 16.04 3.28
N VAL A 748 -20.32 15.91 4.55
CA VAL A 748 -19.45 15.79 5.71
C VAL A 748 -19.88 14.63 6.62
N THR A 749 -18.95 14.13 7.45
CA THR A 749 -19.27 13.21 8.55
C THR A 749 -19.80 13.97 9.76
N LEU A 750 -20.38 13.24 10.74
CA LEU A 750 -20.80 13.86 12.00
C LEU A 750 -19.61 14.49 12.75
N ALA A 751 -18.47 13.81 12.80
CA ALA A 751 -17.27 14.32 13.48
C ALA A 751 -16.71 15.57 12.79
N GLU A 752 -16.68 15.59 11.46
CA GLU A 752 -16.22 16.75 10.69
C GLU A 752 -17.07 17.99 10.93
N ILE A 753 -18.41 17.88 10.92
CA ILE A 753 -19.25 19.06 11.16
C ILE A 753 -19.14 19.55 12.61
N LEU A 754 -19.03 18.63 13.58
CA LEU A 754 -18.83 19.00 14.99
C LEU A 754 -17.49 19.71 15.22
N ALA A 755 -16.47 19.37 14.43
CA ALA A 755 -15.17 20.06 14.49
C ALA A 755 -15.23 21.52 14.00
N THR A 756 -16.24 21.89 13.21
CA THR A 756 -16.45 23.31 12.79
C THR A 756 -17.07 24.18 13.88
N GLU A 757 -17.48 23.61 15.01
CA GLU A 757 -18.11 24.32 16.13
C GLU A 757 -17.20 24.41 17.34
N PRO A 758 -16.30 25.39 17.40
CA PRO A 758 -15.30 25.49 18.47
C PRO A 758 -15.90 25.74 19.86
N THR A 759 -17.13 26.26 19.93
CA THR A 759 -17.86 26.50 21.18
C THR A 759 -18.61 25.30 21.70
N TRP A 760 -18.80 24.26 20.88
CA TRP A 760 -19.44 23.03 21.32
C TRP A 760 -18.45 22.15 22.06
N THR A 761 -18.83 21.77 23.26
CA THR A 761 -18.03 20.84 24.06
C THR A 761 -18.62 19.44 23.90
N PRO A 762 -17.83 18.44 23.49
CA PRO A 762 -18.29 17.06 23.47
C PRO A 762 -18.65 16.59 24.87
N PRO A 763 -19.58 15.64 25.01
CA PRO A 763 -19.91 15.05 26.29
C PRO A 763 -18.71 14.34 26.90
N ASP A 764 -18.62 14.29 28.23
CA ASP A 764 -17.51 13.66 28.95
C ASP A 764 -17.50 12.14 28.74
N LEU A 765 -16.41 11.64 28.19
CA LEU A 765 -16.11 10.22 28.02
C LEU A 765 -14.89 9.78 28.85
N SER A 766 -14.54 10.55 29.90
CA SER A 766 -13.45 10.17 30.82
C SER A 766 -13.74 8.81 31.45
N GLY A 767 -12.76 7.91 31.45
CA GLY A 767 -12.93 6.53 31.95
C GLY A 767 -13.55 5.55 30.92
N VAL A 768 -13.88 6.01 29.70
CA VAL A 768 -14.36 5.13 28.64
C VAL A 768 -13.17 4.64 27.77
N SER A 769 -13.11 3.33 27.56
CA SER A 769 -12.20 2.68 26.62
C SER A 769 -12.98 2.30 25.37
N VAL A 770 -12.64 2.92 24.24
CA VAL A 770 -13.29 2.71 22.94
C VAL A 770 -12.45 1.79 22.08
N VAL A 771 -12.99 0.63 21.72
CA VAL A 771 -12.46 -0.23 20.66
C VAL A 771 -13.22 0.10 19.38
N ALA A 772 -12.60 0.86 18.51
CA ALA A 772 -13.23 1.37 17.31
C ALA A 772 -12.88 0.54 16.07
N GLN A 773 -13.89 0.12 15.30
CA GLN A 773 -13.73 -0.39 13.94
C GLN A 773 -14.03 0.72 12.93
N PRO A 774 -13.04 1.46 12.44
CA PRO A 774 -13.25 2.40 11.35
C PRO A 774 -13.87 1.67 10.15
N HIS A 775 -15.00 2.17 9.65
CA HIS A 775 -15.60 1.56 8.47
C HIS A 775 -14.65 1.71 7.28
N CYS A 776 -14.46 0.66 6.47
CA CYS A 776 -13.48 0.65 5.38
C CYS A 776 -13.65 1.81 4.38
N HIS A 777 -14.88 2.18 4.01
CA HIS A 777 -15.14 3.35 3.15
C HIS A 777 -14.88 4.67 3.89
N HIS A 778 -15.11 4.74 5.21
CA HIS A 778 -14.75 5.89 6.03
C HIS A 778 -13.24 6.11 6.01
N HIS A 779 -12.49 5.08 6.37
CA HIS A 779 -11.02 5.08 6.32
C HIS A 779 -10.49 5.50 4.94
N ALA A 780 -11.05 4.93 3.87
CA ALA A 780 -10.52 5.11 2.51
C ALA A 780 -10.82 6.47 1.89
N ILE A 781 -11.97 7.08 2.19
CA ILE A 781 -12.46 8.27 1.47
C ILE A 781 -12.51 9.52 2.37
N MET A 782 -12.90 9.37 3.63
CA MET A 782 -13.02 10.49 4.56
C MET A 782 -11.81 10.62 5.50
N GLY A 783 -11.11 9.51 5.76
CA GLY A 783 -10.18 9.42 6.89
C GLY A 783 -10.93 9.28 8.22
N TRP A 784 -10.27 8.80 9.26
CA TRP A 784 -10.90 8.58 10.58
C TRP A 784 -10.23 9.36 11.70
N SER A 785 -9.28 10.25 11.37
CA SER A 785 -8.54 11.05 12.34
C SER A 785 -9.42 12.05 13.10
N THR A 786 -10.41 12.65 12.42
CA THR A 786 -11.34 13.61 13.02
C THR A 786 -12.23 12.95 14.08
N ASP A 787 -12.72 11.73 13.79
CA ASP A 787 -13.52 10.94 14.73
C ASP A 787 -12.69 10.54 15.95
N LYS A 788 -11.43 10.08 15.73
CA LYS A 788 -10.50 9.77 16.81
C LYS A 788 -10.22 10.98 17.69
N SER A 789 -9.88 12.11 17.08
CA SER A 789 -9.62 13.37 17.79
C SER A 789 -10.84 13.85 18.60
N LEU A 790 -12.04 13.67 18.07
CA LEU A 790 -13.28 13.99 18.79
C LEU A 790 -13.43 13.14 20.05
N LEU A 791 -13.23 11.83 19.95
CA LEU A 791 -13.31 10.90 21.07
C LEU A 791 -12.24 11.17 22.14
N GLU A 792 -11.00 11.41 21.71
CA GLU A 792 -9.88 11.73 22.60
C GLU A 792 -10.09 13.09 23.29
N ARG A 793 -10.59 14.09 22.60
CA ARG A 793 -10.97 15.40 23.15
C ARG A 793 -12.13 15.28 24.15
N ALA A 794 -13.01 14.30 23.98
CA ALA A 794 -14.07 13.95 24.95
C ALA A 794 -13.54 13.18 26.17
N GLY A 795 -12.26 12.80 26.20
CA GLY A 795 -11.61 12.10 27.32
C GLY A 795 -11.54 10.57 27.17
N ALA A 796 -11.96 10.01 26.06
CA ALA A 796 -11.90 8.57 25.82
C ALA A 796 -10.48 8.10 25.50
N THR A 797 -10.16 6.85 25.91
CA THR A 797 -9.00 6.13 25.38
C THR A 797 -9.44 5.33 24.15
N VAL A 798 -8.79 5.54 23.00
CA VAL A 798 -9.25 4.98 21.72
C VAL A 798 -8.24 3.99 21.13
N GLU A 799 -8.66 2.76 20.93
CA GLU A 799 -7.99 1.75 20.11
C GLU A 799 -8.70 1.65 18.75
N ALA A 800 -8.05 2.17 17.68
CA ALA A 800 -8.55 1.99 16.32
C ALA A 800 -8.08 0.64 15.76
N VAL A 801 -9.03 -0.23 15.45
CA VAL A 801 -8.74 -1.57 14.91
C VAL A 801 -8.45 -1.48 13.41
N ALA A 802 -7.31 -2.01 12.99
CA ALA A 802 -6.96 -2.12 11.57
C ALA A 802 -7.79 -3.17 10.83
N GLY A 803 -7.81 -3.09 9.50
CA GLY A 803 -8.46 -4.08 8.66
C GLY A 803 -9.95 -3.83 8.45
N CYS A 804 -10.63 -4.85 7.95
CA CYS A 804 -12.05 -4.83 7.60
C CYS A 804 -12.83 -5.77 8.51
N CYS A 805 -14.13 -5.48 8.73
CA CYS A 805 -15.02 -6.40 9.44
C CYS A 805 -15.36 -7.68 8.65
N GLY A 806 -15.06 -7.72 7.36
CA GLY A 806 -15.33 -8.87 6.49
C GLY A 806 -16.73 -8.90 5.86
N MET A 807 -17.66 -8.06 6.30
CA MET A 807 -19.01 -8.01 5.73
C MET A 807 -19.08 -7.21 4.43
N ALA A 808 -18.58 -5.97 4.44
CA ALA A 808 -18.50 -5.05 3.31
C ALA A 808 -19.72 -5.08 2.39
N GLY A 809 -20.84 -4.57 2.87
CA GLY A 809 -22.09 -4.52 2.12
C GLY A 809 -22.66 -5.90 1.75
N ASN A 810 -22.70 -6.21 0.46
CA ASN A 810 -23.26 -7.50 -0.02
C ASN A 810 -22.28 -8.68 0.06
N PHE A 811 -20.96 -8.42 0.09
CA PHE A 811 -19.93 -9.46 0.00
C PHE A 811 -20.13 -10.57 1.05
N GLY A 812 -20.13 -10.21 2.33
CA GLY A 812 -20.16 -11.17 3.42
C GLY A 812 -21.46 -11.96 3.54
N VAL A 813 -22.55 -11.55 2.87
CA VAL A 813 -23.82 -12.27 2.87
C VAL A 813 -23.99 -13.20 1.67
N GLU A 814 -23.20 -13.05 0.61
CA GLU A 814 -23.29 -13.89 -0.57
C GLU A 814 -22.86 -15.33 -0.30
N LYS A 815 -23.52 -16.27 -0.97
CA LYS A 815 -23.19 -17.69 -0.86
C LYS A 815 -21.74 -17.94 -1.32
N GLY A 816 -20.96 -18.63 -0.49
CA GLY A 816 -19.56 -18.98 -0.75
C GLY A 816 -18.54 -17.99 -0.16
N HIS A 817 -18.99 -16.85 0.39
CA HIS A 817 -18.11 -15.85 0.97
C HIS A 817 -18.03 -15.88 2.51
N TYR A 818 -18.87 -16.69 3.16
CA TYR A 818 -18.97 -16.71 4.62
C TYR A 818 -17.63 -16.98 5.31
N GLU A 819 -16.93 -18.03 4.91
CA GLU A 819 -15.64 -18.42 5.51
C GLU A 819 -14.60 -17.33 5.39
N VAL A 820 -14.49 -16.73 4.21
CA VAL A 820 -13.55 -15.61 3.96
C VAL A 820 -13.97 -14.38 4.79
N SER A 821 -15.27 -14.09 4.87
CA SER A 821 -15.79 -13.00 5.68
C SER A 821 -15.45 -13.15 7.15
N VAL A 822 -15.60 -14.38 7.69
CA VAL A 822 -15.24 -14.69 9.08
C VAL A 822 -13.72 -14.62 9.29
N ALA A 823 -12.93 -15.19 8.38
CA ALA A 823 -11.46 -15.16 8.46
C ALA A 823 -10.93 -13.71 8.48
N ILE A 824 -11.53 -12.80 7.70
CA ILE A 824 -11.19 -11.38 7.72
C ILE A 824 -11.49 -10.76 9.09
N ALA A 825 -12.65 -11.04 9.68
CA ALA A 825 -13.01 -10.53 11.00
C ALA A 825 -12.08 -11.07 12.10
N GLU A 826 -11.67 -12.34 11.99
CA GLU A 826 -10.76 -13.00 12.93
C GLU A 826 -9.29 -12.48 12.82
N ALA A 827 -8.94 -11.84 11.71
CA ALA A 827 -7.58 -11.34 11.56
C ALA A 827 -7.24 -10.22 12.58
N ASN A 828 -8.19 -9.30 12.83
CA ASN A 828 -7.95 -8.15 13.70
C ASN A 828 -9.15 -7.81 14.60
N LEU A 829 -10.37 -7.72 14.02
CA LEU A 829 -11.54 -7.18 14.72
C LEU A 829 -11.95 -8.04 15.91
N LEU A 830 -12.20 -9.33 15.70
CA LEU A 830 -12.68 -10.21 16.76
C LEU A 830 -11.64 -10.42 17.87
N PRO A 831 -10.33 -10.57 17.60
CA PRO A 831 -9.32 -10.56 18.65
C PRO A 831 -9.29 -9.25 19.45
N ALA A 832 -9.43 -8.09 18.79
CA ALA A 832 -9.49 -6.80 19.51
C ALA A 832 -10.73 -6.71 20.41
N VAL A 833 -11.87 -7.15 19.91
CA VAL A 833 -13.13 -7.15 20.69
C VAL A 833 -13.10 -8.14 21.87
N ARG A 834 -12.40 -9.27 21.72
CA ARG A 834 -12.32 -10.32 22.78
C ARG A 834 -11.24 -10.06 23.83
N ARG A 835 -10.28 -9.15 23.58
CA ARG A 835 -9.27 -8.82 24.60
C ARG A 835 -9.93 -8.28 25.87
N SER A 836 -9.50 -8.75 27.04
CA SER A 836 -9.97 -8.19 28.31
C SER A 836 -9.47 -6.75 28.44
N VAL A 837 -10.34 -5.88 28.95
CA VAL A 837 -10.00 -4.48 29.27
C VAL A 837 -9.87 -4.37 30.78
N ASP A 838 -9.08 -3.40 31.23
CA ASP A 838 -8.98 -3.01 32.63
C ASP A 838 -10.41 -2.86 33.22
N ALA A 839 -10.72 -3.63 34.25
CA ALA A 839 -12.03 -3.66 34.89
C ALA A 839 -12.45 -2.30 35.49
N ALA A 840 -11.53 -1.34 35.62
CA ALA A 840 -11.78 0.01 36.09
C ALA A 840 -12.40 0.95 35.03
N ARG A 841 -12.46 0.52 33.72
CA ARG A 841 -12.97 1.35 32.61
C ARG A 841 -14.22 0.76 31.98
N GLU A 842 -15.17 1.63 31.65
CA GLU A 842 -16.30 1.25 30.79
C GLU A 842 -15.77 0.96 29.39
N ARG A 843 -16.12 -0.21 28.86
CA ARG A 843 -15.73 -0.59 27.51
C ARG A 843 -16.86 -0.36 26.53
N VAL A 844 -16.52 0.28 25.39
CA VAL A 844 -17.43 0.51 24.26
C VAL A 844 -16.82 -0.03 22.98
N VAL A 845 -17.58 -0.82 22.23
CA VAL A 845 -17.23 -1.22 20.86
C VAL A 845 -17.93 -0.27 19.89
N LEU A 846 -17.15 0.53 19.17
CA LEU A 846 -17.63 1.54 18.23
C LEU A 846 -17.55 1.01 16.80
N ALA A 847 -18.68 1.02 16.09
CA ALA A 847 -18.75 0.62 14.69
C ALA A 847 -19.84 1.42 13.96
N ASP A 848 -19.46 2.41 13.17
CA ASP A 848 -20.42 3.31 12.50
C ASP A 848 -21.12 2.63 11.32
N GLY A 849 -20.43 1.73 10.60
CA GLY A 849 -21.02 1.04 9.47
C GLY A 849 -22.08 0.01 9.88
N PHE A 850 -23.23 0.03 9.21
CA PHE A 850 -24.30 -0.96 9.42
C PHE A 850 -23.79 -2.40 9.19
N SER A 851 -22.97 -2.60 8.16
CA SER A 851 -22.34 -3.91 7.88
C SER A 851 -21.39 -4.36 9.00
N CYS A 852 -20.62 -3.44 9.60
CA CYS A 852 -19.74 -3.76 10.72
C CYS A 852 -20.52 -4.18 11.96
N ARG A 853 -21.58 -3.45 12.31
CA ARG A 853 -22.48 -3.83 13.43
C ARG A 853 -23.14 -5.18 13.18
N THR A 854 -23.66 -5.41 11.97
CA THR A 854 -24.26 -6.71 11.60
C THR A 854 -23.27 -7.87 11.75
N GLN A 855 -22.02 -7.69 11.37
CA GLN A 855 -20.98 -8.71 11.52
C GLN A 855 -20.68 -9.00 13.00
N LEU A 856 -20.58 -7.95 13.82
CA LEU A 856 -20.33 -8.08 15.25
C LEU A 856 -21.53 -8.68 15.99
N ASP A 857 -22.76 -8.26 15.68
CA ASP A 857 -23.98 -8.83 16.25
C ASP A 857 -24.10 -10.34 16.00
N GLU A 858 -23.55 -10.82 14.87
CA GLU A 858 -23.56 -12.24 14.52
C GLU A 858 -22.42 -13.04 15.16
N LEU A 859 -21.18 -12.47 15.14
CA LEU A 859 -19.95 -13.21 15.53
C LEU A 859 -19.49 -12.92 16.96
N ALA A 860 -19.93 -11.81 17.56
CA ALA A 860 -19.60 -11.39 18.92
C ALA A 860 -20.76 -10.56 19.51
N PRO A 861 -21.97 -11.16 19.70
CA PRO A 861 -23.15 -10.43 20.14
C PRO A 861 -23.00 -9.74 21.51
N GLU A 862 -22.09 -10.25 22.35
CA GLU A 862 -21.72 -9.66 23.63
C GLU A 862 -21.04 -8.29 23.50
N ALA A 863 -20.49 -7.97 22.34
CA ALA A 863 -19.82 -6.70 22.08
C ALA A 863 -20.77 -5.51 22.04
N ALA A 864 -22.05 -5.74 21.74
CA ALA A 864 -23.12 -4.74 21.63
C ALA A 864 -22.64 -3.45 20.92
N PRO A 865 -22.21 -3.52 19.63
CA PRO A 865 -21.58 -2.40 18.97
C PRO A 865 -22.54 -1.23 18.77
N ILE A 866 -22.05 0.00 19.01
CA ILE A 866 -22.84 1.22 18.85
C ILE A 866 -22.21 2.16 17.83
N HIS A 867 -23.00 3.08 17.30
CA HIS A 867 -22.57 4.16 16.43
C HIS A 867 -22.05 5.36 17.23
N LEU A 868 -21.11 6.16 16.68
CA LEU A 868 -20.58 7.38 17.31
C LEU A 868 -21.69 8.31 17.79
N ALA A 869 -22.72 8.53 16.96
CA ALA A 869 -23.88 9.34 17.35
C ALA A 869 -24.61 8.80 18.59
N GLU A 870 -24.75 7.48 18.70
CA GLU A 870 -25.41 6.85 19.87
C GLU A 870 -24.56 7.01 21.13
N LEU A 871 -23.22 6.85 21.03
CA LEU A 871 -22.31 7.09 22.13
C LEU A 871 -22.43 8.52 22.67
N LEU A 872 -22.33 9.50 21.77
CA LEU A 872 -22.40 10.93 22.14
C LEU A 872 -23.79 11.30 22.67
N ALA A 873 -24.88 10.89 22.01
CA ALA A 873 -26.25 11.20 22.43
C ALA A 873 -26.62 10.57 23.77
N GLY A 874 -26.13 9.38 24.08
CA GLY A 874 -26.31 8.71 25.36
C GLY A 874 -25.74 9.52 26.53
N ARG A 875 -24.66 10.24 26.32
CA ARG A 875 -23.99 11.08 27.34
C ARG A 875 -24.57 12.50 27.43
N ILE A 876 -25.14 13.04 26.36
CA ILE A 876 -25.80 14.34 26.38
C ILE A 876 -27.11 14.26 27.22
N ARG A 877 -27.78 13.11 27.24
CA ARG A 877 -29.01 12.91 27.97
C ARG A 877 -28.82 12.52 29.46
N ALA A 878 -27.60 12.15 29.86
CA ALA A 878 -27.28 11.84 31.24
C ALA A 878 -26.88 13.09 32.02
#